data_da777f941430d5ec061fd84d66a1f79c
#
_entry.id   da777f941430d5ec061fd84d66a1f79c
#
_cell.length_a   1.000
_cell.length_b   1.000
_cell.length_c   1.000
_cell.angle_alpha   90.00
_cell.angle_beta   90.00
_cell.angle_gamma   90.00
#
_symmetry.space_group_name_H-M   'P 1'
#
loop_
_entity.id
_entity.type
_entity.pdbx_description
1 polymer ?
#
loop_
_entity_poly.entity_id
_entity_poly.type
_entity_poly.pdbx_seq_one_letter_code
_entity_poly.pdbx_strand_id
1 'polypeptide(L)'
;MDASNKQPTLAEKFAAVWEKKNARAARAGGVSLMALSLAACGSDDDTVATTTAATTTATDTSTTTPVASSFDLTNGTDTLSGAGTFNAGMVWSPGGTDRIESLQSEDTVTGTGTADIINITNNGGAIAPKLIGVETVNFNVAGATAGTLNLSNSSGITTVALSSTDGDVGVSGVGTGVEVKVAGIADASTNAFANMTATAVLGSATAATVSVDGFVGTNINVGSSAAAGVSGAGVETLTLNSSGEVSSIASLGSSGATTINVNASQTTTVSAFTATGITTLDASGSTGSTTLNVAANVNANDFAYTGGSGTDTLIANSGFTGTDNLNGGDGADTFSIRVLSTSGDVTVGALSAASAAVVSNIETLDMRSLDNGGANAIDFTVDMDHMPGVTALSMRAGDTGTATVFNLNDMNATQAGAISLGFNGTGNTTGTDATVNLGLKDASGTADSATITITASIDDDATPASNQTALIQDSTTNNAIESLTVNLAGTKGIILSTEAATFGTSLTVTGGAADQSLTTGTTFNNTTVDMSAVASNITFTMGTLATQTVKTGSGADTINAAAGSKTIDLGANDDTLVTGTAGIGNAVANVDSFNGGDGADTLHVTGTFTDSGTVLGVVSNFETLRLDPAGTQAVTMSNFINNAGFTKIIVDDAGGGTITVNNASSSLNTLRLEDGVAGETVVFGRLVDTADNTLAIDSRTATATATALTINNEEIVNYSSNAAADDTTITTVTSADLTTLNISGAGDLLITNAIASSTKLKTVDASASTGGVEVHANNSAVAMTATGNSASAGVFEFTGGSAADTITG
;
A
#
# COMPACT_ATOMS: atom_id res chain seq x y z
N MET A 1 38.86 1.00 -37.11
CA MET A 1 38.74 0.03 -36.00
C MET A 1 37.39 0.28 -35.41
N ASP A 2 36.43 -0.51 -35.87
CA ASP A 2 35.03 -0.35 -35.54
C ASP A 2 34.62 -1.54 -34.72
N ALA A 3 34.36 -1.31 -33.43
CA ALA A 3 33.85 -2.31 -32.50
C ALA A 3 32.36 -2.04 -32.28
N SER A 4 31.55 -2.61 -33.16
CA SER A 4 30.09 -2.54 -33.08
C SER A 4 29.61 -3.25 -31.81
N ASN A 5 29.15 -2.47 -30.87
CA ASN A 5 28.50 -2.92 -29.63
C ASN A 5 27.03 -3.24 -29.94
N LYS A 6 26.76 -4.43 -30.51
CA LYS A 6 25.38 -4.91 -30.70
C LYS A 6 24.87 -5.43 -29.37
N GLN A 7 23.89 -4.74 -28.78
CA GLN A 7 23.09 -5.33 -27.70
C GLN A 7 22.37 -6.59 -28.19
N PRO A 8 22.42 -7.69 -27.41
CA PRO A 8 21.75 -8.93 -27.79
C PRO A 8 20.23 -8.73 -27.88
N THR A 9 19.62 -9.30 -28.90
CA THR A 9 18.19 -9.26 -29.14
C THR A 9 17.41 -9.95 -28.02
N LEU A 10 16.12 -9.64 -27.90
CA LEU A 10 15.25 -10.25 -26.89
C LEU A 10 15.23 -11.80 -27.02
N ALA A 11 15.30 -12.32 -28.24
CA ALA A 11 15.38 -13.75 -28.54
C ALA A 11 16.68 -14.41 -28.01
N GLU A 12 17.82 -13.72 -28.15
CA GLU A 12 19.11 -14.19 -27.60
C GLU A 12 19.14 -14.17 -26.07
N LYS A 13 18.44 -13.20 -25.44
CA LYS A 13 18.28 -13.17 -23.99
C LYS A 13 17.39 -14.31 -23.49
N PHE A 14 16.32 -14.65 -24.20
CA PHE A 14 15.46 -15.78 -23.87
C PHE A 14 16.20 -17.12 -24.08
N ALA A 15 16.97 -17.28 -25.14
CA ALA A 15 17.78 -18.47 -25.37
C ALA A 15 18.83 -18.69 -24.27
N ALA A 16 19.52 -17.64 -23.83
CA ALA A 16 20.50 -17.70 -22.75
C ALA A 16 19.89 -18.03 -21.36
N VAL A 17 18.65 -17.56 -21.10
CA VAL A 17 17.90 -17.92 -19.88
C VAL A 17 17.43 -19.37 -19.94
N TRP A 18 17.04 -19.85 -21.11
CA TRP A 18 16.58 -21.23 -21.32
C TRP A 18 17.73 -22.24 -21.19
N GLU A 19 18.89 -21.95 -21.78
CA GLU A 19 20.10 -22.75 -21.60
C GLU A 19 20.60 -22.80 -20.14
N LYS A 20 20.49 -21.65 -19.43
CA LYS A 20 20.90 -21.55 -18.01
C LYS A 20 19.95 -22.33 -17.09
N LYS A 21 18.65 -22.42 -17.42
CA LYS A 21 17.68 -23.25 -16.69
C LYS A 21 17.95 -24.74 -16.90
N ASN A 22 18.22 -25.16 -18.16
CA ASN A 22 18.49 -26.58 -18.47
C ASN A 22 19.85 -27.06 -17.93
N ALA A 23 20.85 -26.19 -17.84
CA ALA A 23 22.14 -26.53 -17.25
C ALA A 23 22.07 -26.65 -15.70
N ARG A 24 21.10 -26.04 -15.04
CA ARG A 24 20.85 -26.22 -13.60
C ARG A 24 20.10 -27.55 -13.32
N ALA A 25 19.17 -27.94 -14.17
CA ALA A 25 18.47 -29.20 -14.07
C ALA A 25 19.42 -30.41 -14.26
N ALA A 26 20.44 -30.26 -15.07
CA ALA A 26 21.44 -31.32 -15.31
C ALA A 26 22.47 -31.51 -14.16
N ARG A 27 22.54 -30.55 -13.19
CA ARG A 27 23.48 -30.61 -12.06
C ARG A 27 22.88 -31.09 -10.74
N ALA A 28 21.56 -31.20 -10.63
CA ALA A 28 20.87 -31.84 -9.53
C ALA A 28 20.74 -33.34 -9.86
N GLY A 29 21.79 -34.09 -9.65
CA GLY A 29 21.87 -35.49 -9.94
C GLY A 29 20.91 -36.32 -9.13
N GLY A 30 20.19 -37.16 -9.78
CA GLY A 30 19.59 -38.34 -9.22
C GLY A 30 18.08 -38.32 -9.03
N VAL A 31 17.34 -38.19 -10.11
CA VAL A 31 15.95 -38.65 -10.13
C VAL A 31 15.77 -39.60 -11.30
N SER A 32 15.37 -40.80 -10.96
CA SER A 32 15.00 -41.86 -11.86
C SER A 32 13.99 -41.41 -12.90
N LEU A 33 14.40 -41.23 -14.16
CA LEU A 33 13.46 -41.07 -15.26
C LEU A 33 12.65 -42.37 -15.40
N MET A 34 11.36 -42.34 -15.11
CA MET A 34 10.44 -43.29 -15.68
C MET A 34 10.41 -43.07 -17.21
N ALA A 35 11.11 -43.92 -17.93
CA ALA A 35 11.04 -43.98 -19.38
C ALA A 35 9.64 -44.43 -19.80
N LEU A 36 8.84 -43.50 -20.31
CA LEU A 36 7.62 -43.83 -21.06
C LEU A 36 8.05 -44.45 -22.39
N SER A 37 8.10 -45.79 -22.48
CA SER A 37 8.31 -46.50 -23.74
C SER A 37 7.01 -46.45 -24.57
N LEU A 38 6.98 -45.55 -25.54
CA LEU A 38 5.97 -45.56 -26.62
C LEU A 38 6.39 -46.67 -27.61
N ALA A 39 5.74 -47.81 -27.55
CA ALA A 39 5.92 -48.83 -28.54
C ALA A 39 5.25 -48.40 -29.86
N ALA A 40 6.06 -48.02 -30.83
CA ALA A 40 5.61 -47.90 -32.21
C ALA A 40 5.60 -49.28 -32.86
N CYS A 41 4.44 -49.70 -33.32
CA CYS A 41 4.23 -50.84 -34.21
C CYS A 41 4.84 -50.55 -35.58
N GLY A 42 5.63 -51.48 -36.11
CA GLY A 42 6.14 -51.49 -37.47
C GLY A 42 6.67 -52.88 -37.85
N SER A 43 6.04 -53.49 -38.80
CA SER A 43 6.12 -54.84 -39.28
C SER A 43 7.40 -55.16 -40.07
N ASP A 44 7.64 -56.46 -40.13
CA ASP A 44 8.24 -57.33 -41.19
C ASP A 44 9.77 -57.35 -41.37
N ASP A 45 10.37 -58.43 -41.21
CA ASP A 45 10.70 -59.51 -42.20
C ASP A 45 11.96 -60.29 -41.82
N ASP A 46 11.87 -61.57 -42.04
CA ASP A 46 12.80 -62.70 -41.94
C ASP A 46 14.31 -62.46 -42.09
N THR A 47 15.09 -63.14 -41.27
CA THR A 47 15.99 -64.25 -41.76
C THR A 47 16.67 -64.98 -40.64
N VAL A 48 16.58 -66.35 -40.73
CA VAL A 48 17.26 -67.32 -39.89
C VAL A 48 18.75 -67.42 -40.23
N ALA A 49 19.60 -67.41 -39.18
CA ALA A 49 20.95 -67.97 -39.32
C ALA A 49 21.35 -68.67 -38.00
N THR A 50 21.36 -70.00 -38.08
CA THR A 50 21.98 -70.94 -37.14
C THR A 50 23.48 -70.85 -37.16
N THR A 51 24.17 -70.70 -36.03
CA THR A 51 25.54 -71.26 -35.82
C THR A 51 25.81 -71.62 -34.35
N THR A 52 26.34 -72.77 -34.26
CA THR A 52 26.75 -73.72 -33.28
C THR A 52 27.57 -73.19 -32.09
N ALA A 53 27.44 -73.95 -30.98
CA ALA A 53 28.09 -73.83 -29.67
C ALA A 53 29.61 -73.79 -29.68
N ALA A 54 30.13 -73.03 -28.71
CA ALA A 54 31.41 -73.32 -28.04
C ALA A 54 31.27 -73.03 -26.53
N THR A 55 31.45 -74.12 -25.76
CA THR A 55 31.50 -74.24 -24.34
C THR A 55 32.77 -73.58 -23.78
N THR A 56 32.67 -72.58 -22.96
CA THR A 56 33.73 -72.22 -22.01
C THR A 56 33.08 -71.92 -20.66
N THR A 57 33.38 -72.78 -19.69
CA THR A 57 33.07 -72.62 -18.27
C THR A 57 33.84 -71.42 -17.73
N ALA A 58 33.10 -70.31 -17.42
CA ALA A 58 33.59 -69.23 -16.50
C ALA A 58 32.62 -69.24 -15.35
N THR A 59 33.12 -69.44 -14.16
CA THR A 59 32.40 -69.23 -12.88
C THR A 59 32.25 -67.75 -12.70
N ASP A 60 31.08 -67.24 -13.03
CA ASP A 60 30.69 -65.86 -12.74
C ASP A 60 29.84 -65.84 -11.44
N THR A 61 30.42 -65.33 -10.39
CA THR A 61 29.68 -64.92 -9.17
C THR A 61 29.07 -63.60 -9.40
N SER A 62 28.11 -63.53 -10.32
CA SER A 62 27.24 -62.38 -10.51
C SER A 62 26.14 -62.44 -9.45
N THR A 63 26.19 -61.52 -8.48
CA THR A 63 25.04 -61.18 -7.66
C THR A 63 24.03 -60.52 -8.58
N THR A 64 23.12 -61.24 -9.18
CA THR A 64 21.95 -60.71 -9.88
C THR A 64 21.08 -60.01 -8.87
N THR A 65 21.08 -58.69 -8.88
CA THR A 65 19.95 -57.93 -8.35
C THR A 65 18.68 -58.44 -9.01
N PRO A 66 17.66 -58.89 -8.26
CA PRO A 66 16.45 -59.43 -8.84
C PRO A 66 15.83 -58.32 -9.67
N VAL A 67 15.57 -58.57 -10.96
CA VAL A 67 14.73 -57.70 -11.82
C VAL A 67 13.34 -57.79 -11.22
N ALA A 68 12.80 -56.63 -10.78
CA ALA A 68 11.47 -56.56 -10.20
C ALA A 68 10.46 -57.10 -11.22
N SER A 69 9.70 -58.11 -10.84
CA SER A 69 8.63 -58.67 -11.68
C SER A 69 7.43 -57.72 -11.68
N SER A 70 6.76 -57.53 -12.80
CA SER A 70 5.55 -56.71 -12.93
C SER A 70 4.35 -57.62 -13.16
N PHE A 71 3.26 -57.39 -12.43
CA PHE A 71 2.01 -58.12 -12.52
C PHE A 71 0.86 -57.17 -12.86
N ASP A 72 0.12 -57.44 -13.92
CA ASP A 72 -1.01 -56.61 -14.34
C ASP A 72 -2.33 -57.26 -13.91
N LEU A 73 -3.21 -56.45 -13.26
CA LEU A 73 -4.56 -56.87 -12.91
C LEU A 73 -5.49 -56.77 -14.12
N THR A 74 -6.56 -57.57 -14.10
CA THR A 74 -7.55 -57.66 -15.16
C THR A 74 -8.87 -57.01 -14.78
N ASN A 75 -9.89 -57.13 -15.58
CA ASN A 75 -11.25 -56.69 -15.30
C ASN A 75 -12.12 -57.71 -14.56
N GLY A 76 -11.56 -58.79 -14.10
CA GLY A 76 -12.22 -59.84 -13.29
C GLY A 76 -11.59 -59.93 -11.90
N THR A 77 -12.17 -60.75 -11.04
CA THR A 77 -11.60 -61.02 -9.73
C THR A 77 -10.21 -61.63 -9.84
N ASP A 78 -9.20 -60.97 -9.34
CA ASP A 78 -7.82 -61.38 -9.39
C ASP A 78 -7.31 -61.92 -8.03
N THR A 79 -6.51 -62.94 -8.09
CA THR A 79 -5.72 -63.46 -6.94
C THR A 79 -4.27 -63.61 -7.39
N LEU A 80 -3.47 -62.55 -7.08
CA LEU A 80 -2.07 -62.47 -7.53
C LEU A 80 -1.14 -62.64 -6.34
N SER A 81 0.00 -63.27 -6.57
CA SER A 81 1.06 -63.38 -5.55
C SER A 81 2.43 -63.30 -6.20
N GLY A 82 3.31 -62.49 -5.64
CA GLY A 82 4.67 -62.36 -6.19
C GLY A 82 5.45 -61.27 -5.49
N ALA A 83 6.70 -61.05 -5.90
CA ALA A 83 7.55 -59.97 -5.46
C ALA A 83 7.77 -58.98 -6.59
N GLY A 84 7.54 -57.66 -6.32
CA GLY A 84 7.77 -56.61 -7.29
C GLY A 84 6.62 -55.67 -7.44
N THR A 85 6.27 -55.28 -8.68
CA THR A 85 5.27 -54.24 -8.93
C THR A 85 3.97 -54.83 -9.50
N PHE A 86 2.87 -54.54 -8.87
CA PHE A 86 1.51 -54.84 -9.30
C PHE A 86 0.91 -53.59 -9.96
N ASN A 87 0.32 -53.73 -11.15
CA ASN A 87 -0.30 -52.63 -11.87
C ASN A 87 -1.82 -52.84 -11.94
N ALA A 88 -2.53 -51.92 -11.34
CA ALA A 88 -3.98 -51.90 -11.30
C ALA A 88 -4.48 -50.66 -12.04
N GLY A 89 -4.23 -50.61 -13.33
CA GLY A 89 -4.59 -49.54 -14.23
C GLY A 89 -6.02 -49.59 -14.73
N MET A 90 -6.34 -48.74 -15.64
CA MET A 90 -7.61 -48.75 -16.37
C MET A 90 -7.56 -49.75 -17.50
N VAL A 91 -8.47 -50.70 -17.53
CA VAL A 91 -8.62 -51.71 -18.58
C VAL A 91 -9.88 -51.52 -19.40
N TRP A 92 -9.97 -52.14 -20.58
CA TRP A 92 -11.20 -52.07 -21.39
C TRP A 92 -12.30 -52.94 -20.77
N SER A 93 -13.54 -52.41 -20.70
CA SER A 93 -14.71 -53.19 -20.34
C SER A 93 -14.90 -54.40 -21.25
N PRO A 94 -15.60 -55.49 -20.82
CA PRO A 94 -15.83 -56.67 -21.62
C PRO A 94 -16.46 -56.42 -23.00
N GLY A 95 -17.09 -55.25 -23.20
CA GLY A 95 -17.65 -54.80 -24.47
C GLY A 95 -16.74 -53.89 -25.30
N GLY A 96 -15.57 -53.51 -24.78
CA GLY A 96 -14.60 -52.64 -25.44
C GLY A 96 -15.06 -51.17 -25.62
N THR A 97 -16.11 -50.76 -24.93
CA THR A 97 -16.71 -49.44 -25.07
C THR A 97 -16.17 -48.41 -24.09
N ASP A 98 -15.81 -48.86 -22.87
CA ASP A 98 -15.39 -47.98 -21.81
C ASP A 98 -14.14 -48.51 -21.10
N ARG A 99 -13.36 -47.65 -20.50
CA ARG A 99 -12.27 -48.00 -19.60
C ARG A 99 -12.79 -48.09 -18.17
N ILE A 100 -12.51 -49.18 -17.51
CA ILE A 100 -12.90 -49.48 -16.12
C ILE A 100 -11.65 -49.81 -15.29
N GLU A 101 -11.77 -49.65 -13.95
CA GLU A 101 -10.72 -50.06 -13.03
C GLU A 101 -10.45 -51.56 -13.13
N SER A 102 -9.16 -51.91 -13.10
CA SER A 102 -8.79 -53.31 -12.99
C SER A 102 -8.77 -53.80 -11.55
N LEU A 103 -8.56 -52.92 -10.54
CA LEU A 103 -8.64 -53.32 -9.14
C LEU A 103 -10.08 -53.21 -8.66
N GLN A 104 -10.57 -54.31 -8.12
CA GLN A 104 -11.92 -54.45 -7.59
C GLN A 104 -11.88 -54.83 -6.10
N SER A 105 -13.01 -54.68 -5.41
CA SER A 105 -13.10 -54.98 -3.96
C SER A 105 -12.91 -56.45 -3.62
N GLU A 106 -13.10 -57.35 -4.59
CA GLU A 106 -12.95 -58.80 -4.47
C GLU A 106 -11.53 -59.26 -4.75
N ASP A 107 -10.62 -58.40 -5.19
CA ASP A 107 -9.27 -58.74 -5.54
C ASP A 107 -8.40 -58.97 -4.32
N THR A 108 -7.50 -59.96 -4.43
CA THR A 108 -6.48 -60.26 -3.44
C THR A 108 -5.10 -60.21 -4.10
N VAL A 109 -4.26 -59.28 -3.59
CA VAL A 109 -2.86 -59.14 -4.00
C VAL A 109 -1.96 -59.45 -2.84
N THR A 110 -1.03 -60.39 -3.00
CA THR A 110 -0.08 -60.78 -1.97
C THR A 110 1.35 -60.50 -2.44
N GLY A 111 2.00 -59.51 -1.83
CA GLY A 111 3.43 -59.23 -1.98
C GLY A 111 4.25 -60.25 -1.19
N THR A 112 5.31 -60.80 -1.78
CA THR A 112 6.20 -61.79 -1.15
C THR A 112 7.63 -61.26 -1.03
N GLY A 113 7.90 -60.04 -1.49
CA GLY A 113 9.17 -59.36 -1.37
C GLY A 113 9.27 -58.51 -0.10
N THR A 114 10.18 -57.60 -0.09
CA THR A 114 10.40 -56.62 1.01
C THR A 114 10.21 -55.18 0.58
N ALA A 115 9.80 -54.94 -0.67
CA ALA A 115 9.55 -53.64 -1.26
C ALA A 115 8.53 -53.77 -2.41
N ASP A 116 7.42 -54.41 -2.13
CA ASP A 116 6.37 -54.64 -3.12
C ASP A 116 5.51 -53.38 -3.28
N ILE A 117 5.15 -53.03 -4.52
CA ILE A 117 4.45 -51.84 -4.90
C ILE A 117 3.18 -52.19 -5.65
N ILE A 118 2.07 -51.55 -5.35
CA ILE A 118 0.89 -51.55 -6.20
C ILE A 118 0.59 -50.14 -6.74
N ASN A 119 0.43 -50.05 -8.06
CA ASN A 119 0.01 -48.81 -8.76
C ASN A 119 -1.47 -48.91 -9.14
N ILE A 120 -2.32 -48.09 -8.56
CA ILE A 120 -3.75 -48.09 -8.72
C ILE A 120 -4.18 -46.85 -9.46
N THR A 121 -4.96 -46.99 -10.56
CA THR A 121 -5.65 -45.89 -11.21
C THR A 121 -7.15 -46.09 -11.03
N ASN A 122 -7.81 -45.13 -10.39
CA ASN A 122 -9.25 -45.11 -10.13
C ASN A 122 -9.92 -44.00 -10.90
N ASN A 123 -11.09 -44.21 -11.46
CA ASN A 123 -11.85 -43.21 -12.20
C ASN A 123 -12.97 -42.56 -11.35
N GLY A 124 -12.91 -42.75 -10.06
CA GLY A 124 -13.88 -42.32 -9.06
C GLY A 124 -14.63 -43.50 -8.42
N GLY A 125 -15.20 -43.26 -7.25
CA GLY A 125 -15.87 -44.28 -6.46
C GLY A 125 -15.03 -44.95 -5.41
N ALA A 126 -15.58 -45.95 -4.72
CA ALA A 126 -14.94 -46.60 -3.58
C ALA A 126 -14.55 -48.04 -3.93
N ILE A 127 -13.31 -48.42 -3.61
CA ILE A 127 -12.79 -49.79 -3.73
C ILE A 127 -12.21 -50.26 -2.39
N ALA A 128 -12.32 -51.58 -2.11
CA ALA A 128 -11.87 -52.17 -0.85
C ALA A 128 -11.15 -53.52 -1.09
N PRO A 129 -10.00 -53.49 -1.75
CA PRO A 129 -9.26 -54.71 -2.09
C PRO A 129 -8.59 -55.31 -0.83
N LYS A 130 -8.08 -56.55 -0.98
CA LYS A 130 -7.27 -57.22 0.03
C LYS A 130 -5.80 -57.22 -0.40
N LEU A 131 -5.00 -56.34 0.22
CA LEU A 131 -3.56 -56.25 -0.04
C LEU A 131 -2.80 -56.86 1.16
N ILE A 132 -1.94 -57.85 0.92
CA ILE A 132 -1.17 -58.51 1.97
C ILE A 132 0.31 -58.42 1.65
N GLY A 133 1.15 -57.87 2.55
CA GLY A 133 2.57 -57.75 2.33
C GLY A 133 2.99 -56.88 1.14
N VAL A 134 2.14 -55.91 0.76
CA VAL A 134 2.47 -54.89 -0.20
C VAL A 134 2.85 -53.64 0.59
N GLU A 135 4.11 -53.23 0.50
CA GLU A 135 4.63 -52.12 1.31
C GLU A 135 4.20 -50.73 0.83
N THR A 136 4.11 -50.55 -0.49
CA THR A 136 3.76 -49.25 -1.06
C THR A 136 2.51 -49.34 -1.92
N VAL A 137 1.54 -48.49 -1.62
CA VAL A 137 0.29 -48.32 -2.37
C VAL A 137 0.27 -46.94 -3.02
N ASN A 138 0.36 -46.89 -4.35
CA ASN A 138 0.20 -45.68 -5.12
C ASN A 138 -1.23 -45.60 -5.63
N PHE A 139 -2.04 -44.68 -5.11
CA PHE A 139 -3.45 -44.49 -5.47
C PHE A 139 -3.67 -43.18 -6.19
N ASN A 140 -3.99 -43.28 -7.49
CA ASN A 140 -4.24 -42.14 -8.34
C ASN A 140 -5.71 -42.07 -8.78
N VAL A 141 -6.38 -40.96 -8.56
CA VAL A 141 -7.73 -40.68 -9.05
C VAL A 141 -7.61 -39.91 -10.36
N ALA A 142 -8.01 -40.55 -11.46
CA ALA A 142 -7.90 -39.98 -12.82
C ALA A 142 -9.20 -39.32 -13.33
N GLY A 143 -10.26 -39.32 -12.55
CA GLY A 143 -11.57 -38.79 -12.92
C GLY A 143 -11.98 -37.62 -12.05
N ALA A 144 -12.97 -36.82 -12.52
CA ALA A 144 -13.55 -35.72 -11.80
C ALA A 144 -14.42 -36.13 -10.58
N THR A 145 -14.70 -37.43 -10.43
CA THR A 145 -15.44 -37.96 -9.29
C THR A 145 -14.45 -38.40 -8.20
N ALA A 146 -14.79 -38.08 -6.96
CA ALA A 146 -13.99 -38.46 -5.81
C ALA A 146 -13.73 -39.97 -5.78
N GLY A 147 -12.49 -40.37 -5.58
CA GLY A 147 -12.06 -41.79 -5.47
C GLY A 147 -11.62 -42.12 -4.05
N THR A 148 -12.07 -43.24 -3.49
CA THR A 148 -11.70 -43.69 -2.16
C THR A 148 -11.19 -45.14 -2.14
N LEU A 149 -10.10 -45.37 -1.42
CA LEU A 149 -9.48 -46.67 -1.22
C LEU A 149 -9.65 -47.10 0.24
N ASN A 150 -10.30 -48.23 0.49
CA ASN A 150 -10.43 -48.79 1.83
C ASN A 150 -9.45 -49.97 2.03
N LEU A 151 -8.49 -49.78 2.92
CA LEU A 151 -7.41 -50.73 3.25
C LEU A 151 -7.66 -51.50 4.56
N SER A 152 -8.88 -51.48 5.10
CA SER A 152 -9.19 -52.19 6.36
C SER A 152 -8.97 -53.68 6.34
N ASN A 153 -8.98 -54.34 5.17
CA ASN A 153 -8.72 -55.73 4.95
C ASN A 153 -7.24 -56.03 4.55
N SER A 154 -6.40 -55.01 4.54
CA SER A 154 -5.03 -55.07 4.04
C SER A 154 -4.01 -55.07 5.20
N SER A 155 -2.78 -55.57 4.96
CA SER A 155 -1.72 -55.65 5.96
C SER A 155 -0.32 -55.57 5.30
N GLY A 156 0.63 -55.07 6.08
CA GLY A 156 2.04 -54.95 5.63
C GLY A 156 2.35 -53.60 4.94
N ILE A 157 1.35 -52.73 4.77
CA ILE A 157 1.54 -51.44 4.13
C ILE A 157 2.34 -50.53 5.04
N THR A 158 3.34 -49.88 4.49
CA THR A 158 4.18 -48.85 5.16
C THR A 158 4.00 -47.45 4.58
N THR A 159 3.61 -47.35 3.31
CA THR A 159 3.42 -46.09 2.61
C THR A 159 2.19 -46.14 1.72
N VAL A 160 1.37 -45.09 1.78
CA VAL A 160 0.27 -44.83 0.84
C VAL A 160 0.52 -43.50 0.17
N ALA A 161 0.68 -43.49 -1.15
CA ALA A 161 0.85 -42.29 -1.95
C ALA A 161 -0.47 -41.96 -2.66
N LEU A 162 -1.03 -40.77 -2.36
CA LEU A 162 -2.27 -40.25 -2.93
C LEU A 162 -1.95 -39.22 -3.99
N SER A 163 -2.60 -39.34 -5.15
CA SER A 163 -2.54 -38.35 -6.22
C SER A 163 -3.88 -38.29 -6.94
N SER A 164 -4.17 -37.13 -7.54
CA SER A 164 -5.36 -36.94 -8.36
C SER A 164 -5.08 -35.96 -9.50
N THR A 165 -5.75 -36.16 -10.62
CA THR A 165 -5.70 -35.22 -11.77
C THR A 165 -6.86 -34.22 -11.76
N ASP A 166 -7.99 -34.55 -11.14
CA ASP A 166 -9.20 -33.69 -11.25
C ASP A 166 -10.23 -33.84 -10.10
N GLY A 167 -10.09 -34.83 -9.23
CA GLY A 167 -11.08 -35.10 -8.18
C GLY A 167 -10.47 -35.24 -6.79
N ASP A 168 -11.32 -35.34 -5.77
CA ASP A 168 -10.88 -35.62 -4.41
C ASP A 168 -10.35 -37.05 -4.31
N VAL A 169 -9.31 -37.23 -3.49
CA VAL A 169 -8.68 -38.53 -3.24
C VAL A 169 -8.75 -38.89 -1.77
N GLY A 170 -9.16 -40.09 -1.44
CA GLY A 170 -9.26 -40.56 -0.06
C GLY A 170 -8.74 -41.98 0.16
N VAL A 171 -8.18 -42.21 1.34
CA VAL A 171 -7.84 -43.54 1.84
C VAL A 171 -8.43 -43.72 3.24
N SER A 172 -8.93 -44.93 3.54
CA SER A 172 -9.44 -45.30 4.86
C SER A 172 -8.91 -46.66 5.31
N GLY A 173 -9.00 -46.95 6.60
CA GLY A 173 -8.54 -48.23 7.16
C GLY A 173 -7.01 -48.39 7.08
N VAL A 174 -6.26 -47.31 7.03
CA VAL A 174 -4.80 -47.32 7.03
C VAL A 174 -4.30 -47.73 8.42
N GLY A 175 -3.30 -48.59 8.45
CA GLY A 175 -2.68 -49.04 9.69
C GLY A 175 -1.92 -47.95 10.45
N THR A 176 -1.58 -48.24 11.72
CA THR A 176 -0.73 -47.36 12.52
C THR A 176 0.70 -47.33 11.99
N GLY A 177 1.33 -46.16 11.96
CA GLY A 177 2.70 -45.96 11.50
C GLY A 177 2.89 -46.00 9.98
N VAL A 178 1.80 -45.97 9.20
CA VAL A 178 1.84 -45.80 7.76
C VAL A 178 2.04 -44.33 7.41
N GLU A 179 3.02 -44.06 6.55
CA GLU A 179 3.22 -42.72 5.99
C GLU A 179 2.24 -42.48 4.85
N VAL A 180 1.53 -41.38 4.90
CA VAL A 180 0.65 -40.92 3.79
C VAL A 180 1.38 -39.86 3.00
N LYS A 181 1.68 -40.15 1.73
CA LYS A 181 2.25 -39.16 0.79
C LYS A 181 1.16 -38.54 -0.04
N VAL A 182 1.20 -37.22 -0.19
CA VAL A 182 0.28 -36.49 -1.07
C VAL A 182 1.10 -35.73 -2.09
N ALA A 183 1.01 -36.15 -3.36
CA ALA A 183 1.67 -35.46 -4.47
C ALA A 183 0.64 -34.67 -5.28
N GLY A 184 0.87 -33.41 -5.47
CA GLY A 184 0.15 -32.61 -6.44
C GLY A 184 0.77 -32.79 -7.82
N ILE A 185 0.05 -33.38 -8.77
CA ILE A 185 0.48 -33.37 -10.17
C ILE A 185 0.01 -32.05 -10.75
N ALA A 186 0.93 -31.09 -10.93
CA ALA A 186 0.63 -29.83 -11.58
C ALA A 186 0.26 -30.07 -13.05
N ASP A 187 -1.00 -29.87 -13.41
CA ASP A 187 -1.37 -29.54 -14.79
C ASP A 187 -0.93 -28.08 -15.05
N ALA A 188 0.09 -27.93 -15.89
CA ALA A 188 0.67 -26.63 -16.23
C ALA A 188 -0.28 -25.73 -17.07
N SER A 189 -1.48 -26.19 -17.41
CA SER A 189 -2.39 -25.47 -18.30
C SER A 189 -3.60 -24.82 -17.63
N THR A 190 -3.96 -25.25 -16.41
CA THR A 190 -5.05 -24.66 -15.66
C THR A 190 -4.71 -24.70 -14.19
N ASN A 191 -4.89 -23.61 -13.45
CA ASN A 191 -4.78 -23.56 -11.98
C ASN A 191 -5.82 -24.44 -11.27
N ALA A 192 -6.09 -25.65 -11.79
CA ALA A 192 -7.20 -26.52 -11.40
C ALA A 192 -6.99 -27.28 -10.08
N PHE A 193 -5.82 -27.21 -9.46
CA PHE A 193 -5.60 -27.80 -8.14
C PHE A 193 -6.16 -27.01 -6.95
N ALA A 194 -6.75 -25.87 -7.18
CA ALA A 194 -7.34 -25.04 -6.13
C ALA A 194 -8.42 -25.77 -5.30
N ASN A 195 -8.88 -26.97 -5.69
CA ASN A 195 -9.98 -27.66 -5.03
C ASN A 195 -9.73 -29.12 -4.64
N MET A 196 -8.49 -29.65 -4.77
CA MET A 196 -8.21 -31.03 -4.40
C MET A 196 -8.22 -31.21 -2.88
N THR A 197 -9.05 -32.13 -2.37
CA THR A 197 -9.02 -32.57 -0.98
C THR A 197 -8.42 -33.98 -0.90
N ALA A 198 -7.32 -34.13 -0.18
CA ALA A 198 -6.76 -35.42 0.18
C ALA A 198 -7.25 -35.82 1.57
N THR A 199 -7.83 -36.99 1.71
CA THR A 199 -8.34 -37.50 2.99
C THR A 199 -7.66 -38.83 3.36
N ALA A 200 -7.11 -38.94 4.57
CA ALA A 200 -6.57 -40.16 5.12
C ALA A 200 -7.23 -40.50 6.46
N VAL A 201 -7.85 -41.67 6.55
CA VAL A 201 -8.44 -42.18 7.80
C VAL A 201 -7.58 -43.34 8.30
N LEU A 202 -6.81 -43.06 9.34
CA LEU A 202 -5.93 -44.03 10.01
C LEU A 202 -6.76 -44.82 11.02
N GLY A 203 -6.40 -46.06 11.28
CA GLY A 203 -7.05 -46.92 12.26
C GLY A 203 -7.09 -46.29 13.67
N SER A 204 -6.65 -46.97 14.68
CA SER A 204 -6.57 -46.43 16.07
C SER A 204 -5.27 -45.68 16.35
N ALA A 205 -4.70 -44.99 15.36
CA ALA A 205 -3.43 -44.28 15.49
C ALA A 205 -3.61 -42.98 16.31
N THR A 206 -2.73 -42.76 17.30
CA THR A 206 -2.60 -41.47 18.00
C THR A 206 -1.61 -40.54 17.34
N ALA A 207 -0.80 -41.03 16.37
CA ALA A 207 0.13 -40.24 15.59
C ALA A 207 -0.02 -40.53 14.10
N ALA A 208 0.13 -39.52 13.27
CA ALA A 208 0.09 -39.64 11.82
C ALA A 208 1.22 -38.85 11.17
N THR A 209 1.73 -39.38 10.05
CA THR A 209 2.71 -38.67 9.21
C THR A 209 2.17 -38.49 7.83
N VAL A 210 2.22 -37.24 7.36
CA VAL A 210 1.87 -36.82 5.99
C VAL A 210 3.11 -36.23 5.34
N SER A 211 3.45 -36.71 4.16
CA SER A 211 4.55 -36.17 3.35
C SER A 211 4.00 -35.52 2.08
N VAL A 212 4.50 -34.36 1.74
CA VAL A 212 4.12 -33.60 0.52
C VAL A 212 5.35 -33.31 -0.33
N ASP A 213 5.15 -33.30 -1.64
CA ASP A 213 6.15 -32.92 -2.61
C ASP A 213 5.48 -32.02 -3.67
N GLY A 214 5.73 -30.72 -3.59
CA GLY A 214 5.12 -29.75 -4.50
C GLY A 214 3.59 -29.67 -4.44
N PHE A 215 3.00 -29.95 -3.28
CA PHE A 215 1.55 -29.92 -3.12
C PHE A 215 1.02 -28.47 -3.11
N VAL A 216 0.17 -28.15 -4.06
CA VAL A 216 -0.62 -26.91 -4.10
C VAL A 216 -2.09 -27.33 -4.15
N GLY A 217 -2.80 -27.23 -3.02
CA GLY A 217 -4.16 -27.74 -2.95
C GLY A 217 -4.97 -27.19 -1.78
N THR A 218 -6.27 -27.52 -1.76
CA THR A 218 -7.21 -26.93 -0.81
C THR A 218 -7.06 -27.54 0.58
N ASN A 219 -7.17 -28.85 0.69
CA ASN A 219 -7.22 -29.50 2.00
C ASN A 219 -6.44 -30.81 2.05
N ILE A 220 -5.73 -31.02 3.16
CA ILE A 220 -5.22 -32.34 3.56
C ILE A 220 -5.86 -32.66 4.90
N ASN A 221 -6.69 -33.69 4.92
CA ASN A 221 -7.45 -34.11 6.10
C ASN A 221 -6.93 -35.45 6.62
N VAL A 222 -6.55 -35.49 7.89
CA VAL A 222 -6.06 -36.70 8.54
C VAL A 222 -6.92 -37.01 9.75
N GLY A 223 -7.43 -38.24 9.83
CA GLY A 223 -8.28 -38.64 10.94
C GLY A 223 -8.08 -40.09 11.37
N SER A 224 -8.58 -40.45 12.51
CA SER A 224 -8.73 -41.83 12.95
C SER A 224 -10.17 -42.36 12.71
N SER A 225 -10.35 -43.67 12.66
CA SER A 225 -11.51 -44.42 12.13
C SER A 225 -12.89 -44.19 12.79
N ALA A 226 -13.08 -43.19 13.58
CA ALA A 226 -14.37 -42.93 14.20
C ALA A 226 -15.21 -41.97 13.33
N ALA A 227 -16.07 -42.57 12.50
CA ALA A 227 -17.13 -41.94 11.75
C ALA A 227 -16.77 -41.15 10.47
N ALA A 228 -17.56 -41.40 9.45
CA ALA A 228 -17.59 -40.76 8.17
C ALA A 228 -17.54 -39.22 8.26
N GLY A 229 -16.39 -38.69 7.97
CA GLY A 229 -16.08 -37.26 8.05
C GLY A 229 -14.85 -37.05 8.89
N VAL A 230 -13.93 -36.40 8.33
CA VAL A 230 -12.58 -36.09 8.76
C VAL A 230 -12.45 -35.30 10.06
N SER A 231 -13.30 -35.48 11.01
CA SER A 231 -13.10 -34.96 12.36
C SER A 231 -12.40 -36.06 13.19
N GLY A 232 -11.10 -36.21 12.97
CA GLY A 232 -10.29 -37.24 13.62
C GLY A 232 -10.15 -37.04 15.12
N ALA A 233 -11.15 -37.45 15.85
CA ALA A 233 -10.92 -37.79 17.24
C ALA A 233 -9.95 -38.96 17.25
N GLY A 234 -8.69 -38.77 17.71
CA GLY A 234 -7.73 -39.85 17.87
C GLY A 234 -6.31 -39.60 17.36
N VAL A 235 -6.08 -38.74 16.39
CA VAL A 235 -4.73 -38.31 16.04
C VAL A 235 -4.36 -37.11 16.93
N GLU A 236 -3.48 -37.35 17.91
CA GLU A 236 -3.03 -36.33 18.86
C GLU A 236 -1.76 -35.62 18.35
N THR A 237 -0.93 -36.35 17.58
CA THR A 237 0.30 -35.83 16.96
C THR A 237 0.25 -35.95 15.45
N LEU A 238 0.34 -34.85 14.73
CA LEU A 238 0.43 -34.83 13.27
C LEU A 238 1.81 -34.32 12.84
N THR A 239 2.50 -35.09 12.03
CA THR A 239 3.77 -34.69 11.41
C THR A 239 3.58 -34.43 9.94
N LEU A 240 3.91 -33.22 9.48
CA LEU A 240 3.98 -32.83 8.08
C LEU A 240 5.44 -32.80 7.63
N ASN A 241 5.79 -33.63 6.65
CA ASN A 241 7.09 -33.56 5.97
C ASN A 241 6.87 -32.91 4.59
N SER A 242 7.56 -31.84 4.31
CA SER A 242 7.49 -31.14 3.01
C SER A 242 8.88 -31.13 2.36
N SER A 243 8.98 -31.74 1.18
CA SER A 243 10.27 -31.90 0.47
C SER A 243 10.06 -31.71 -1.03
N GLY A 244 11.16 -31.74 -1.77
CA GLY A 244 11.16 -31.65 -3.24
C GLY A 244 10.84 -30.24 -3.74
N GLU A 245 9.59 -29.93 -3.97
CA GLU A 245 9.14 -28.62 -4.49
C GLU A 245 8.37 -27.80 -3.43
N VAL A 246 8.14 -26.53 -3.71
CA VAL A 246 7.37 -25.60 -2.84
C VAL A 246 5.95 -26.12 -2.64
N SER A 247 5.47 -26.12 -1.40
CA SER A 247 4.13 -26.61 -1.07
C SER A 247 3.26 -25.48 -0.47
N SER A 248 1.99 -25.45 -0.90
CA SER A 248 0.96 -24.53 -0.38
C SER A 248 -0.31 -25.31 -0.05
N ILE A 249 -0.64 -25.40 1.22
CA ILE A 249 -1.76 -26.17 1.77
C ILE A 249 -2.77 -25.15 2.33
N ALA A 250 -3.95 -25.05 1.75
CA ALA A 250 -4.96 -24.11 2.26
C ALA A 250 -5.47 -24.53 3.64
N SER A 251 -5.64 -25.86 3.89
CA SER A 251 -6.01 -26.35 5.22
C SER A 251 -5.37 -27.72 5.51
N LEU A 252 -4.67 -27.83 6.64
CA LEU A 252 -4.17 -29.09 7.17
C LEU A 252 -5.03 -29.52 8.36
N GLY A 253 -5.67 -30.68 8.23
CA GLY A 253 -6.72 -31.12 9.13
C GLY A 253 -6.37 -32.30 10.00
N SER A 254 -6.48 -32.13 11.31
CA SER A 254 -6.68 -33.18 12.30
C SER A 254 -7.36 -32.55 13.53
N SER A 255 -8.65 -32.73 13.68
CA SER A 255 -9.41 -32.02 14.74
C SER A 255 -9.00 -32.38 16.17
N GLY A 256 -8.36 -33.53 16.38
CA GLY A 256 -7.88 -33.98 17.68
C GLY A 256 -6.41 -33.65 17.96
N ALA A 257 -5.67 -33.13 17.02
CA ALA A 257 -4.24 -32.88 17.19
C ALA A 257 -3.98 -31.74 18.15
N THR A 258 -3.16 -32.02 19.16
CA THR A 258 -2.62 -31.06 20.10
C THR A 258 -1.17 -30.70 19.77
N THR A 259 -0.47 -31.60 19.07
CA THR A 259 0.91 -31.42 18.62
C THR A 259 1.01 -31.54 17.11
N ILE A 260 1.60 -30.54 16.49
CA ILE A 260 1.90 -30.54 15.06
C ILE A 260 3.40 -30.34 14.87
N ASN A 261 4.04 -31.30 14.18
CA ASN A 261 5.44 -31.19 13.77
C ASN A 261 5.49 -30.84 12.28
N VAL A 262 6.31 -29.88 11.88
CA VAL A 262 6.54 -29.50 10.48
C VAL A 262 8.02 -29.64 10.16
N ASN A 263 8.34 -30.50 9.20
CA ASN A 263 9.70 -30.71 8.70
C ASN A 263 9.72 -30.31 7.22
N ALA A 264 10.01 -29.05 6.95
CA ALA A 264 10.04 -28.50 5.61
C ALA A 264 11.47 -28.29 5.12
N SER A 265 11.85 -28.93 4.03
CA SER A 265 13.13 -28.66 3.34
C SER A 265 13.01 -27.62 2.23
N GLN A 266 11.78 -27.24 1.88
CA GLN A 266 11.42 -26.21 0.89
C GLN A 266 10.41 -25.24 1.49
N THR A 267 10.17 -24.12 0.83
CA THR A 267 9.14 -23.18 1.28
C THR A 267 7.79 -23.85 1.40
N THR A 268 7.19 -23.80 2.57
CA THR A 268 5.93 -24.47 2.89
C THR A 268 4.97 -23.52 3.56
N THR A 269 3.78 -23.38 2.98
CA THR A 269 2.71 -22.57 3.54
C THR A 269 1.55 -23.46 3.99
N VAL A 270 1.09 -23.29 5.23
CA VAL A 270 -0.17 -23.86 5.74
C VAL A 270 -1.07 -22.69 6.14
N SER A 271 -2.09 -22.43 5.32
CA SER A 271 -2.95 -21.26 5.50
C SER A 271 -3.98 -21.40 6.63
N ALA A 272 -4.28 -22.63 7.05
CA ALA A 272 -5.11 -22.92 8.21
C ALA A 272 -4.86 -24.33 8.76
N PHE A 273 -5.08 -24.50 10.07
CA PHE A 273 -5.18 -25.82 10.70
C PHE A 273 -6.61 -26.04 11.18
N THR A 274 -7.14 -27.27 11.06
CA THR A 274 -8.49 -27.58 11.56
C THR A 274 -8.51 -28.08 13.01
N ALA A 275 -7.33 -28.33 13.60
CA ALA A 275 -7.21 -28.69 15.00
C ALA A 275 -7.62 -27.52 15.91
N THR A 276 -8.55 -27.75 16.86
CA THR A 276 -9.09 -26.68 17.70
C THR A 276 -8.36 -26.50 19.04
N GLY A 277 -7.32 -27.30 19.30
CA GLY A 277 -6.62 -27.32 20.60
C GLY A 277 -5.13 -27.53 20.47
N ILE A 278 -4.50 -26.89 19.47
CA ILE A 278 -3.04 -26.97 19.30
C ILE A 278 -2.36 -26.32 20.50
N THR A 279 -1.51 -27.09 21.19
CA THR A 279 -0.64 -26.61 22.26
C THR A 279 0.82 -26.57 21.86
N THR A 280 1.21 -27.34 20.82
CA THR A 280 2.58 -27.37 20.35
C THR A 280 2.61 -27.38 18.82
N LEU A 281 3.34 -26.43 18.25
CA LEU A 281 3.68 -26.36 16.84
C LEU A 281 5.21 -26.34 16.72
N ASP A 282 5.79 -27.47 16.32
CA ASP A 282 7.24 -27.66 16.24
C ASP A 282 7.67 -27.73 14.77
N ALA A 283 8.31 -26.67 14.29
CA ALA A 283 8.92 -26.58 12.98
C ALA A 283 10.46 -26.61 13.04
N SER A 284 11.06 -26.98 14.19
CA SER A 284 12.51 -26.98 14.40
C SER A 284 13.29 -27.88 13.45
N GLY A 285 12.64 -28.91 12.87
CA GLY A 285 13.18 -29.73 11.81
C GLY A 285 13.21 -29.13 10.42
N SER A 286 12.62 -27.92 10.24
CA SER A 286 12.54 -27.24 8.94
C SER A 286 13.84 -26.51 8.61
N THR A 287 14.32 -26.68 7.39
CA THR A 287 15.43 -25.92 6.82
C THR A 287 14.98 -24.95 5.71
N GLY A 288 13.78 -25.16 5.19
CA GLY A 288 13.10 -24.23 4.28
C GLY A 288 12.20 -23.26 5.07
N SER A 289 11.84 -22.16 4.44
CA SER A 289 10.96 -21.15 5.05
C SER A 289 9.55 -21.71 5.27
N THR A 290 8.95 -21.41 6.43
CA THR A 290 7.58 -21.80 6.73
C THR A 290 6.66 -20.61 6.95
N THR A 291 5.40 -20.74 6.51
CA THR A 291 4.32 -19.82 6.86
C THR A 291 3.17 -20.64 7.45
N LEU A 292 2.96 -20.50 8.76
CA LEU A 292 2.04 -21.35 9.51
C LEU A 292 0.98 -20.47 10.18
N ASN A 293 -0.29 -20.65 9.81
CA ASN A 293 -1.40 -19.86 10.31
C ASN A 293 -2.23 -20.64 11.33
N VAL A 294 -2.10 -20.29 12.60
CA VAL A 294 -2.83 -20.84 13.73
C VAL A 294 -3.94 -19.91 14.25
N ALA A 295 -4.29 -18.86 13.52
CA ALA A 295 -5.22 -17.83 13.99
C ALA A 295 -6.62 -18.37 14.38
N ALA A 296 -7.06 -19.47 13.78
CA ALA A 296 -8.32 -20.10 14.14
C ALA A 296 -8.22 -21.10 15.32
N ASN A 297 -7.01 -21.39 15.83
CA ASN A 297 -6.73 -22.57 16.66
C ASN A 297 -6.11 -22.25 18.01
N VAL A 298 -5.53 -21.06 18.15
CA VAL A 298 -4.95 -20.57 19.41
C VAL A 298 -6.09 -20.02 20.27
N ASN A 299 -6.54 -20.80 21.25
CA ASN A 299 -7.55 -20.40 22.20
C ASN A 299 -6.97 -20.59 23.59
N ALA A 300 -6.87 -19.57 24.41
CA ALA A 300 -6.66 -19.58 25.89
C ALA A 300 -5.86 -20.75 26.54
N ASN A 301 -5.23 -21.62 25.77
CA ASN A 301 -4.35 -22.69 26.21
C ASN A 301 -2.90 -22.26 26.04
N ASP A 302 -2.02 -22.69 26.91
CA ASP A 302 -0.58 -22.48 26.76
C ASP A 302 -0.11 -23.03 25.40
N PHE A 303 0.37 -22.18 24.52
CA PHE A 303 0.83 -22.52 23.19
C PHE A 303 2.33 -22.37 23.07
N ALA A 304 2.99 -23.37 22.49
CA ALA A 304 4.42 -23.35 22.21
C ALA A 304 4.67 -23.44 20.71
N TYR A 305 5.46 -22.53 20.17
CA TYR A 305 5.96 -22.56 18.80
C TYR A 305 7.48 -22.60 18.79
N THR A 306 8.03 -23.45 17.91
CA THR A 306 9.47 -23.47 17.60
C THR A 306 9.63 -23.49 16.08
N GLY A 307 10.25 -22.46 15.52
CA GLY A 307 10.61 -22.37 14.11
C GLY A 307 11.86 -23.16 13.76
N GLY A 308 12.22 -23.17 12.49
CA GLY A 308 13.35 -23.89 11.93
C GLY A 308 14.61 -23.05 11.74
N SER A 309 15.30 -23.28 10.63
CA SER A 309 16.47 -22.48 10.24
C SER A 309 16.23 -21.64 8.97
N GLY A 310 15.00 -21.63 8.47
CA GLY A 310 14.57 -20.80 7.35
C GLY A 310 13.98 -19.47 7.84
N THR A 311 13.50 -18.65 6.92
CA THR A 311 12.71 -17.48 7.28
C THR A 311 11.28 -17.91 7.57
N ASP A 312 10.86 -17.85 8.81
CA ASP A 312 9.59 -18.39 9.26
C ASP A 312 8.56 -17.29 9.58
N THR A 313 7.30 -17.58 9.32
CA THR A 313 6.19 -16.71 9.67
C THR A 313 5.13 -17.47 10.45
N LEU A 314 4.95 -17.11 11.71
CA LEU A 314 3.82 -17.57 12.50
C LEU A 314 2.69 -16.54 12.47
N ILE A 315 1.49 -16.97 12.09
CA ILE A 315 0.29 -16.13 12.07
C ILE A 315 -0.66 -16.58 13.18
N ALA A 316 -1.00 -15.67 14.09
CA ALA A 316 -1.94 -15.88 15.18
C ALA A 316 -3.05 -14.82 15.20
N ASN A 317 -4.01 -14.94 16.12
CA ASN A 317 -5.10 -13.98 16.36
C ASN A 317 -5.03 -13.39 17.78
N SER A 318 -6.10 -12.72 18.22
CA SER A 318 -6.23 -12.16 19.57
C SER A 318 -6.36 -13.20 20.70
N GLY A 319 -6.50 -14.48 20.37
CA GLY A 319 -6.55 -15.58 21.37
C GLY A 319 -5.19 -15.94 21.96
N PHE A 320 -4.11 -15.41 21.42
CA PHE A 320 -2.77 -15.50 21.95
C PHE A 320 -2.70 -14.91 23.37
N THR A 321 -2.04 -15.62 24.31
CA THR A 321 -2.03 -15.27 25.74
C THR A 321 -0.62 -15.04 26.27
N GLY A 322 -0.50 -14.44 27.44
CA GLY A 322 0.78 -14.20 28.10
C GLY A 322 1.54 -15.44 28.59
N THR A 323 0.94 -16.62 28.53
CA THR A 323 1.59 -17.89 28.89
C THR A 323 2.21 -18.60 27.68
N ASP A 324 2.03 -18.06 26.47
CA ASP A 324 2.55 -18.66 25.25
C ASP A 324 4.06 -18.48 25.13
N ASN A 325 4.71 -19.43 24.47
CA ASN A 325 6.17 -19.43 24.25
C ASN A 325 6.47 -19.56 22.76
N LEU A 326 7.06 -18.51 22.19
CA LEU A 326 7.39 -18.43 20.78
C LEU A 326 8.89 -18.32 20.58
N ASN A 327 9.43 -19.23 19.76
CA ASN A 327 10.82 -19.22 19.36
C ASN A 327 10.88 -19.30 17.81
N GLY A 328 11.40 -18.27 17.14
CA GLY A 328 11.52 -18.23 15.69
C GLY A 328 12.53 -19.24 15.12
N GLY A 329 13.58 -19.54 15.88
CA GLY A 329 14.67 -20.41 15.45
C GLY A 329 15.87 -19.62 14.93
N ASP A 330 16.50 -20.13 13.86
CA ASP A 330 17.51 -19.39 13.13
C ASP A 330 16.83 -18.77 11.88
N GLY A 331 17.15 -17.54 11.53
CA GLY A 331 16.59 -16.92 10.33
C GLY A 331 16.23 -15.46 10.54
N ALA A 332 15.34 -14.96 9.68
CA ALA A 332 14.71 -13.65 9.84
C ALA A 332 13.20 -13.88 9.99
N ASP A 333 12.76 -14.04 11.23
CA ASP A 333 11.47 -14.60 11.55
C ASP A 333 10.42 -13.52 11.86
N THR A 334 9.17 -13.83 11.52
CA THR A 334 8.04 -12.93 11.69
C THR A 334 6.97 -13.56 12.57
N PHE A 335 6.57 -12.83 13.61
CA PHE A 335 5.33 -13.11 14.33
C PHE A 335 4.25 -12.13 13.88
N SER A 336 3.18 -12.65 13.26
CA SER A 336 2.09 -11.84 12.72
C SER A 336 0.81 -12.07 13.54
N ILE A 337 0.32 -11.02 14.18
CA ILE A 337 -0.95 -11.01 14.90
C ILE A 337 -2.01 -10.39 13.99
N ARG A 338 -3.00 -11.18 13.58
CA ARG A 338 -4.08 -10.74 12.69
C ARG A 338 -5.41 -10.80 13.44
N VAL A 339 -6.05 -9.66 13.58
CA VAL A 339 -7.30 -9.53 14.36
C VAL A 339 -8.41 -9.05 13.47
N LEU A 340 -9.52 -9.79 13.48
CA LEU A 340 -10.77 -9.40 12.85
C LEU A 340 -11.81 -9.19 13.94
N SER A 341 -12.36 -7.99 14.07
CA SER A 341 -13.47 -7.72 14.96
C SER A 341 -14.77 -7.65 14.17
N THR A 342 -15.71 -8.55 14.48
CA THR A 342 -17.02 -8.60 13.83
C THR A 342 -18.17 -8.16 14.73
N SER A 343 -17.94 -7.97 16.04
CA SER A 343 -19.03 -7.77 17.00
C SER A 343 -18.66 -7.07 18.32
N GLY A 344 -17.63 -6.25 18.35
CA GLY A 344 -17.23 -5.49 19.56
C GLY A 344 -15.75 -5.15 19.54
N ASP A 345 -15.34 -4.27 20.44
CA ASP A 345 -13.95 -3.86 20.58
C ASP A 345 -13.05 -5.03 21.00
N VAL A 346 -11.85 -5.11 20.43
CA VAL A 346 -10.87 -6.15 20.73
C VAL A 346 -9.57 -5.49 21.19
N THR A 347 -9.10 -5.88 22.39
CA THR A 347 -7.79 -5.48 22.89
C THR A 347 -6.84 -6.67 22.87
N VAL A 348 -5.72 -6.53 22.20
CA VAL A 348 -4.63 -7.52 22.17
C VAL A 348 -3.58 -7.12 23.18
N GLY A 349 -3.73 -7.57 24.41
CA GLY A 349 -2.83 -7.26 25.52
C GLY A 349 -1.91 -8.42 25.95
N ALA A 350 -1.86 -9.51 25.18
CA ALA A 350 -1.08 -10.70 25.52
C ALA A 350 0.44 -10.46 25.60
N LEU A 351 0.91 -9.40 24.97
CA LEU A 351 2.31 -8.99 24.95
C LEU A 351 2.61 -7.84 25.91
N SER A 352 1.68 -7.51 26.83
CA SER A 352 1.89 -6.44 27.82
C SER A 352 2.53 -6.95 29.12
N ALA A 353 3.27 -6.07 29.79
CA ALA A 353 4.28 -6.23 30.83
C ALA A 353 4.17 -7.39 31.87
N ALA A 354 3.06 -7.61 32.51
CA ALA A 354 3.06 -8.48 33.70
C ALA A 354 2.82 -9.97 33.43
N SER A 355 2.42 -10.31 32.23
CA SER A 355 2.03 -11.65 31.80
C SER A 355 2.46 -11.90 30.35
N ALA A 356 3.54 -11.27 29.95
CA ALA A 356 3.98 -11.32 28.55
C ALA A 356 4.39 -12.73 28.16
N ALA A 357 3.99 -13.15 26.97
CA ALA A 357 4.52 -14.32 26.31
C ALA A 357 6.04 -14.24 26.15
N VAL A 358 6.69 -15.36 26.19
CA VAL A 358 8.11 -15.41 25.87
C VAL A 358 8.27 -15.42 24.35
N VAL A 359 8.81 -14.35 23.82
CA VAL A 359 9.10 -14.21 22.37
C VAL A 359 10.62 -14.13 22.19
N SER A 360 11.19 -15.09 21.49
CA SER A 360 12.62 -15.19 21.27
C SER A 360 12.94 -15.51 19.81
N ASN A 361 14.09 -15.08 19.33
CA ASN A 361 14.54 -15.31 17.95
C ASN A 361 13.45 -14.99 16.91
N ILE A 362 12.81 -13.85 17.09
CA ILE A 362 11.84 -13.27 16.15
C ILE A 362 12.28 -11.83 15.90
N GLU A 363 12.57 -11.49 14.68
CA GLU A 363 13.10 -10.18 14.28
C GLU A 363 12.01 -9.19 13.89
N THR A 364 10.85 -9.69 13.43
CA THR A 364 9.75 -8.84 13.00
C THR A 364 8.46 -9.16 13.77
N LEU A 365 7.88 -8.14 14.41
CA LEU A 365 6.51 -8.19 14.92
C LEU A 365 5.58 -7.50 13.91
N ASP A 366 4.58 -8.23 13.40
CA ASP A 366 3.61 -7.74 12.43
C ASP A 366 2.20 -7.76 13.04
N MET A 367 1.60 -6.59 13.23
CA MET A 367 0.29 -6.41 13.85
C MET A 367 -0.71 -5.89 12.82
N ARG A 368 -1.76 -6.64 12.57
CA ARG A 368 -2.75 -6.32 11.53
C ARG A 368 -4.17 -6.32 12.07
N SER A 369 -4.84 -5.20 11.92
CA SER A 369 -6.29 -5.12 11.98
C SER A 369 -6.87 -5.54 10.62
N LEU A 370 -7.74 -6.55 10.64
CA LEU A 370 -8.44 -7.07 9.47
C LEU A 370 -9.91 -6.64 9.48
N ASP A 371 -10.21 -5.48 10.03
CA ASP A 371 -11.57 -5.00 10.12
C ASP A 371 -12.21 -4.87 8.72
N ASN A 372 -13.48 -5.23 8.60
CA ASN A 372 -14.24 -5.30 7.37
C ASN A 372 -15.43 -4.33 7.33
N GLY A 373 -15.31 -3.17 7.96
CA GLY A 373 -16.35 -2.12 7.91
C GLY A 373 -17.27 -2.06 9.14
N GLY A 374 -16.87 -2.63 10.28
CA GLY A 374 -17.54 -2.47 11.57
C GLY A 374 -17.08 -1.20 12.32
N ALA A 375 -17.88 -0.73 13.29
CA ALA A 375 -17.53 0.39 14.17
C ALA A 375 -16.76 -0.08 15.43
N ASN A 376 -15.92 -1.10 15.31
CA ASN A 376 -15.27 -1.76 16.45
C ASN A 376 -13.80 -1.33 16.56
N ALA A 377 -13.34 -0.96 17.75
CA ALA A 377 -11.94 -0.63 18.00
C ALA A 377 -11.09 -1.90 18.11
N ILE A 378 -9.88 -1.84 17.58
CA ILE A 378 -8.85 -2.86 17.79
C ILE A 378 -7.62 -2.17 18.38
N ASP A 379 -7.26 -2.58 19.61
CA ASP A 379 -6.16 -2.02 20.36
C ASP A 379 -5.06 -3.07 20.54
N PHE A 380 -3.88 -2.82 20.00
CA PHE A 380 -2.68 -3.60 20.26
C PHE A 380 -1.87 -2.92 21.36
N THR A 381 -1.60 -3.65 22.45
CA THR A 381 -0.71 -3.17 23.52
C THR A 381 0.45 -4.13 23.67
N VAL A 382 1.65 -3.65 23.45
CA VAL A 382 2.89 -4.43 23.40
C VAL A 382 3.93 -3.81 24.31
N ASP A 383 4.57 -4.63 25.14
CA ASP A 383 5.75 -4.28 25.92
C ASP A 383 6.99 -4.87 25.23
N MET A 384 7.75 -4.00 24.60
CA MET A 384 8.90 -4.39 23.77
C MET A 384 10.11 -4.85 24.60
N ASP A 385 10.12 -4.64 25.91
CA ASP A 385 11.16 -5.16 26.80
C ASP A 385 11.15 -6.70 26.89
N HIS A 386 9.98 -7.30 26.67
CA HIS A 386 9.81 -8.75 26.62
C HIS A 386 10.19 -9.39 25.27
N MET A 387 10.50 -8.59 24.27
CA MET A 387 10.84 -9.01 22.91
C MET A 387 12.13 -8.35 22.40
N PRO A 388 13.26 -8.57 23.09
CA PRO A 388 14.50 -7.84 22.77
C PRO A 388 15.10 -8.23 21.41
N GLY A 389 14.70 -9.39 20.84
CA GLY A 389 15.10 -9.83 19.50
C GLY A 389 14.39 -9.12 18.36
N VAL A 390 13.22 -8.55 18.62
CA VAL A 390 12.48 -7.80 17.59
C VAL A 390 13.23 -6.53 17.22
N THR A 391 13.56 -6.41 15.96
CA THR A 391 14.27 -5.26 15.37
C THR A 391 13.44 -4.47 14.38
N ALA A 392 12.28 -5.00 13.96
CA ALA A 392 11.36 -4.35 13.04
C ALA A 392 9.91 -4.50 13.52
N LEU A 393 9.16 -3.40 13.47
CA LEU A 393 7.74 -3.34 13.81
C LEU A 393 6.94 -3.02 12.55
N SER A 394 6.04 -3.91 12.18
CA SER A 394 5.11 -3.74 11.07
C SER A 394 3.70 -3.62 11.63
N MET A 395 3.02 -2.54 11.32
CA MET A 395 1.66 -2.27 11.77
C MET A 395 0.77 -2.03 10.57
N ARG A 396 -0.46 -2.52 10.62
CA ARG A 396 -1.45 -2.26 9.59
C ARG A 396 -2.81 -1.99 10.22
N ALA A 397 -3.30 -0.78 10.03
CA ALA A 397 -4.63 -0.38 10.45
C ALA A 397 -5.70 -0.89 9.48
N GLY A 398 -6.86 -1.27 10.01
CA GLY A 398 -8.04 -1.64 9.24
C GLY A 398 -8.79 -0.41 8.71
N ASP A 399 -9.76 -0.69 7.84
CA ASP A 399 -10.58 0.30 7.14
C ASP A 399 -11.93 0.50 7.84
N THR A 400 -11.98 1.12 9.03
CA THR A 400 -13.25 1.32 9.72
C THR A 400 -13.40 2.67 10.37
N GLY A 401 -14.65 3.00 10.72
CA GLY A 401 -15.01 4.25 11.39
C GLY A 401 -14.38 4.47 12.77
N THR A 402 -13.54 3.54 13.25
CA THR A 402 -12.84 3.64 14.54
C THR A 402 -11.36 3.35 14.33
N ALA A 403 -10.49 4.22 14.86
CA ALA A 403 -9.05 4.08 14.72
C ALA A 403 -8.53 2.76 15.31
N THR A 404 -7.61 2.11 14.60
CA THR A 404 -6.78 1.05 15.19
C THR A 404 -5.70 1.70 16.06
N VAL A 405 -5.57 1.25 17.31
CA VAL A 405 -4.59 1.81 18.26
C VAL A 405 -3.43 0.84 18.44
N PHE A 406 -2.21 1.34 18.29
CA PHE A 406 -0.98 0.61 18.54
C PHE A 406 -0.23 1.26 19.72
N ASN A 407 -0.22 0.61 20.86
CA ASN A 407 0.51 1.04 22.04
C ASN A 407 1.84 0.26 22.11
N LEU A 408 2.94 0.93 21.78
CA LEU A 408 4.29 0.37 21.75
C LEU A 408 5.04 0.88 22.98
N ASN A 409 5.12 0.05 24.04
CA ASN A 409 5.74 0.42 25.30
C ASN A 409 7.16 -0.14 25.39
N ASP A 410 8.03 0.57 26.11
CA ASP A 410 9.38 0.15 26.50
C ASP A 410 10.29 -0.26 25.32
N MET A 411 10.15 0.43 24.16
CA MET A 411 11.01 0.22 22.99
C MET A 411 12.46 0.63 23.28
N ASN A 412 13.41 -0.19 22.82
CA ASN A 412 14.80 0.23 22.68
C ASN A 412 15.01 1.07 21.41
N ALA A 413 16.18 1.70 21.29
CA ALA A 413 16.50 2.59 20.16
C ALA A 413 16.44 1.90 18.78
N THR A 414 16.77 0.59 18.67
CA THR A 414 16.67 -0.15 17.41
C THR A 414 15.21 -0.34 17.00
N GLN A 415 14.36 -0.72 17.94
CA GLN A 415 12.93 -0.91 17.73
C GLN A 415 12.25 0.42 17.36
N ALA A 416 12.55 1.49 18.09
CA ALA A 416 12.02 2.82 17.80
C ALA A 416 12.49 3.38 16.44
N GLY A 417 13.63 2.92 15.94
CA GLY A 417 14.17 3.29 14.63
C GLY A 417 13.62 2.52 13.42
N ALA A 418 12.77 1.50 13.64
CA ALA A 418 12.36 0.56 12.58
C ALA A 418 10.86 0.26 12.61
N ILE A 419 10.03 1.28 12.73
CA ILE A 419 8.57 1.17 12.77
C ILE A 419 7.99 1.40 11.37
N SER A 420 7.10 0.51 10.93
CA SER A 420 6.35 0.66 9.69
C SER A 420 4.85 0.67 9.96
N LEU A 421 4.13 1.63 9.39
CA LEU A 421 2.69 1.74 9.46
C LEU A 421 2.09 1.67 8.04
N GLY A 422 1.21 0.71 7.82
CA GLY A 422 0.40 0.59 6.61
C GLY A 422 -1.08 0.68 6.93
N PHE A 423 -1.90 0.72 5.87
CA PHE A 423 -3.36 0.76 5.97
C PHE A 423 -3.97 -0.31 5.08
N ASN A 424 -5.08 -0.89 5.51
CA ASN A 424 -5.93 -1.77 4.71
C ASN A 424 -7.17 -0.98 4.30
N GLY A 425 -7.46 -0.91 2.99
CA GLY A 425 -8.71 -0.33 2.51
C GLY A 425 -8.68 1.17 2.17
N THR A 426 -9.85 1.77 2.04
CA THR A 426 -10.07 3.10 1.45
C THR A 426 -9.89 4.29 2.41
N GLY A 427 -9.64 4.03 3.68
CA GLY A 427 -9.56 5.03 4.74
C GLY A 427 -10.91 5.56 5.24
N ASN A 428 -10.93 6.08 6.45
CA ASN A 428 -12.11 6.67 7.07
C ASN A 428 -12.34 8.09 6.54
N THR A 429 -13.53 8.37 6.03
CA THR A 429 -13.87 9.71 5.50
C THR A 429 -14.04 10.77 6.59
N THR A 430 -14.07 10.42 7.86
CA THR A 430 -14.45 11.33 8.95
C THR A 430 -13.63 11.20 10.25
N GLY A 431 -12.50 10.47 10.28
CA GLY A 431 -11.75 10.27 11.52
C GLY A 431 -10.31 9.82 11.30
N THR A 432 -9.66 9.48 12.41
CA THR A 432 -8.31 8.89 12.43
C THR A 432 -8.40 7.41 12.10
N ASP A 433 -7.57 6.92 11.18
CA ASP A 433 -7.51 5.51 10.80
C ASP A 433 -6.57 4.71 11.71
N ALA A 434 -5.45 5.31 12.09
CA ALA A 434 -4.50 4.70 13.00
C ALA A 434 -4.02 5.70 14.06
N THR A 435 -3.91 5.21 15.30
CA THR A 435 -3.20 5.91 16.38
C THR A 435 -2.00 5.08 16.81
N VAL A 436 -0.82 5.66 16.83
CA VAL A 436 0.42 5.02 17.25
C VAL A 436 0.97 5.74 18.47
N ASN A 437 0.95 5.07 19.60
CA ASN A 437 1.49 5.55 20.85
C ASN A 437 2.90 4.97 21.04
N LEU A 438 3.92 5.84 21.03
CA LEU A 438 5.32 5.49 21.10
C LEU A 438 5.81 5.64 22.55
N GLY A 439 6.37 4.58 23.14
CA GLY A 439 6.99 4.60 24.45
C GLY A 439 8.41 4.03 24.41
N LEU A 440 9.38 4.82 24.83
CA LEU A 440 10.76 4.38 24.95
C LEU A 440 11.06 3.81 26.35
N LYS A 441 11.89 2.78 26.41
CA LYS A 441 12.35 2.17 27.65
C LYS A 441 13.20 3.11 28.49
N ASP A 442 14.07 3.86 27.86
CA ASP A 442 14.90 4.89 28.49
C ASP A 442 14.57 6.24 27.85
N ALA A 443 13.82 7.03 28.56
CA ALA A 443 13.37 8.35 28.16
C ALA A 443 14.09 9.45 28.95
N SER A 444 15.25 9.16 29.51
CA SER A 444 16.01 10.11 30.35
C SER A 444 17.03 10.93 29.58
N GLY A 445 17.17 10.67 28.28
CA GLY A 445 18.07 11.37 27.36
C GLY A 445 17.60 12.78 27.01
N THR A 446 18.31 13.44 26.14
CA THR A 446 17.96 14.73 25.51
C THR A 446 18.03 14.65 23.97
N ALA A 447 18.13 13.45 23.42
CA ALA A 447 18.25 13.17 21.99
C ALA A 447 17.59 11.84 21.62
N ASP A 448 16.51 11.49 22.32
CA ASP A 448 15.77 10.28 22.05
C ASP A 448 14.97 10.42 20.75
N SER A 449 14.97 9.36 19.97
CA SER A 449 14.42 9.42 18.60
C SER A 449 13.59 8.20 18.23
N ALA A 450 12.58 8.45 17.38
CA ALA A 450 11.82 7.40 16.72
C ALA A 450 11.73 7.66 15.22
N THR A 451 11.64 6.58 14.44
CA THR A 451 11.43 6.63 12.99
C THR A 451 10.24 5.77 12.60
N ILE A 452 9.27 6.37 11.93
CA ILE A 452 8.12 5.68 11.37
C ILE A 452 8.12 5.80 9.86
N THR A 453 8.06 4.66 9.17
CA THR A 453 7.82 4.61 7.74
C THR A 453 6.34 4.35 7.49
N ILE A 454 5.65 5.29 6.85
CA ILE A 454 4.24 5.14 6.48
C ILE A 454 4.19 4.64 5.04
N THR A 455 3.65 3.43 4.88
CA THR A 455 3.47 2.79 3.58
C THR A 455 2.04 2.95 3.10
N ALA A 456 1.82 3.15 1.80
CA ALA A 456 0.47 3.14 1.25
C ALA A 456 -0.21 1.78 1.45
N SER A 457 -1.55 1.78 1.39
CA SER A 457 -2.37 0.56 1.40
C SER A 457 -1.84 -0.46 0.37
N ILE A 458 -1.74 -1.72 0.79
CA ILE A 458 -1.39 -2.84 -0.09
C ILE A 458 -2.64 -3.35 -0.82
N ASP A 459 -3.83 -3.10 -0.29
CA ASP A 459 -5.07 -3.43 -0.96
C ASP A 459 -5.43 -2.31 -1.94
N ASP A 460 -5.36 -2.69 -3.20
CA ASP A 460 -5.57 -1.92 -4.40
C ASP A 460 -7.07 -1.67 -4.63
N ASP A 461 -7.71 -0.92 -3.75
CA ASP A 461 -8.97 -0.33 -4.12
C ASP A 461 -8.67 0.95 -4.91
N ALA A 462 -8.97 0.86 -6.23
CA ALA A 462 -8.63 1.87 -7.23
C ALA A 462 -9.40 3.19 -7.11
N THR A 463 -10.10 3.43 -6.01
CA THR A 463 -10.80 4.69 -5.75
C THR A 463 -10.09 5.51 -4.69
N PRO A 464 -9.31 6.55 -5.07
CA PRO A 464 -8.64 7.44 -4.12
C PRO A 464 -9.65 8.46 -3.56
N ALA A 465 -10.66 8.03 -2.83
CA ALA A 465 -11.71 8.94 -2.36
C ALA A 465 -11.43 9.55 -0.99
N SER A 466 -10.43 9.07 -0.23
CA SER A 466 -10.07 9.64 1.07
C SER A 466 -8.59 9.45 1.39
N ASN A 467 -7.95 10.49 1.89
CA ASN A 467 -6.62 10.42 2.47
C ASN A 467 -6.68 9.60 3.77
N GLN A 468 -5.67 8.77 3.98
CA GLN A 468 -5.55 8.01 5.22
C GLN A 468 -4.97 8.88 6.34
N THR A 469 -5.53 8.80 7.54
CA THR A 469 -5.15 9.64 8.67
C THR A 469 -4.38 8.84 9.72
N ALA A 470 -3.15 9.23 9.99
CA ALA A 470 -2.31 8.68 11.05
C ALA A 470 -2.13 9.71 12.16
N LEU A 471 -2.48 9.34 13.39
CA LEU A 471 -2.14 10.09 14.61
C LEU A 471 -0.95 9.43 15.30
N ILE A 472 0.15 10.15 15.45
CA ILE A 472 1.34 9.67 16.14
C ILE A 472 1.46 10.44 17.45
N GLN A 473 1.58 9.70 18.55
CA GLN A 473 1.61 10.24 19.91
C GLN A 473 2.79 9.70 20.68
N ASP A 474 3.30 10.49 21.62
CA ASP A 474 4.17 9.98 22.68
C ASP A 474 3.31 9.26 23.74
N SER A 475 3.80 8.14 24.27
CA SER A 475 3.10 7.42 25.34
C SER A 475 2.98 8.29 26.58
N THR A 476 1.77 8.37 27.14
CA THR A 476 1.44 9.19 28.32
C THR A 476 2.28 8.87 29.55
N THR A 477 3.08 7.81 29.53
CA THR A 477 3.90 7.38 30.65
C THR A 477 5.38 7.79 30.58
N ASN A 478 5.89 8.16 29.39
CA ASN A 478 7.34 8.34 29.20
C ASN A 478 7.77 9.56 28.36
N ASN A 479 6.94 10.49 28.08
CA ASN A 479 7.17 11.82 27.47
C ASN A 479 8.61 12.21 27.11
N ALA A 480 9.27 11.58 26.18
CA ALA A 480 10.63 11.96 25.85
C ALA A 480 11.17 11.49 24.51
N ILE A 481 10.36 11.57 23.44
CA ILE A 481 10.91 11.52 22.09
C ILE A 481 11.20 12.95 21.64
N GLU A 482 12.47 13.35 21.63
CA GLU A 482 12.87 14.70 21.18
C GLU A 482 12.87 14.81 19.66
N SER A 483 13.10 13.71 18.94
CA SER A 483 13.19 13.72 17.49
C SER A 483 12.33 12.62 16.87
N LEU A 484 11.32 13.01 16.08
CA LEU A 484 10.54 12.10 15.27
C LEU A 484 10.94 12.24 13.80
N THR A 485 11.24 11.12 13.14
CA THR A 485 11.35 11.04 11.69
C THR A 485 10.17 10.27 11.12
N VAL A 486 9.47 10.86 10.16
CA VAL A 486 8.39 10.21 9.42
C VAL A 486 8.80 10.09 7.95
N ASN A 487 8.92 8.86 7.48
CA ASN A 487 9.20 8.57 6.09
C ASN A 487 7.91 8.19 5.36
N LEU A 488 7.47 9.01 4.41
CA LEU A 488 6.28 8.78 3.59
C LEU A 488 6.66 7.95 2.36
N ALA A 489 6.71 6.63 2.51
CA ALA A 489 7.13 5.70 1.46
C ALA A 489 5.99 5.29 0.52
N GLY A 490 4.75 5.72 0.80
CA GLY A 490 3.56 5.40 0.02
C GLY A 490 3.38 6.26 -1.22
N THR A 491 2.45 5.85 -2.09
CA THR A 491 2.07 6.55 -3.32
C THR A 491 0.76 7.34 -3.18
N LYS A 492 0.11 7.29 -2.01
CA LYS A 492 -1.16 8.00 -1.72
C LYS A 492 -0.94 9.10 -0.71
N GLY A 493 -1.81 10.11 -0.73
CA GLY A 493 -1.81 11.19 0.25
C GLY A 493 -2.06 10.68 1.67
N ILE A 494 -1.32 11.21 2.63
CA ILE A 494 -1.45 10.88 4.04
C ILE A 494 -1.80 12.15 4.81
N ILE A 495 -2.80 12.09 5.68
CA ILE A 495 -3.04 13.11 6.69
C ILE A 495 -2.27 12.68 7.94
N LEU A 496 -1.14 13.31 8.17
CA LEU A 496 -0.35 13.07 9.37
C LEU A 496 -0.77 14.06 10.46
N SER A 497 -1.16 13.55 11.61
CA SER A 497 -1.41 14.34 12.82
C SER A 497 -0.46 13.88 13.92
N THR A 498 0.09 14.84 14.66
CA THR A 498 0.83 14.53 15.88
C THR A 498 0.11 15.14 17.07
N GLU A 499 0.08 14.42 18.19
CA GLU A 499 -0.50 15.00 19.39
C GLU A 499 0.44 16.07 19.97
N ALA A 500 -0.14 16.87 20.51
CA ALA A 500 -0.02 18.21 20.90
C ALA A 500 0.93 18.57 22.00
N ALA A 501 0.89 17.94 23.12
CA ALA A 501 1.38 18.57 24.35
C ALA A 501 2.82 18.21 24.72
N THR A 502 3.36 17.14 24.18
CA THR A 502 4.58 16.51 24.70
C THR A 502 5.53 15.95 23.64
N PHE A 503 5.18 16.06 22.38
CA PHE A 503 5.91 15.42 21.28
C PHE A 503 7.10 16.28 20.86
N GLY A 504 8.27 15.97 21.30
CA GLY A 504 9.60 16.34 20.84
C GLY A 504 9.91 17.77 20.42
N THR A 505 11.16 18.07 20.24
CA THR A 505 11.64 19.36 19.70
C THR A 505 11.74 19.37 18.19
N SER A 506 11.88 18.19 17.52
CA SER A 506 12.14 18.07 16.10
C SER A 506 11.24 17.06 15.41
N LEU A 507 10.63 17.45 14.30
CA LEU A 507 9.97 16.58 13.34
C LEU A 507 10.69 16.68 11.99
N THR A 508 11.12 15.55 11.46
CA THR A 508 11.65 15.43 10.09
C THR A 508 10.71 14.58 9.26
N VAL A 509 10.27 15.08 8.10
CA VAL A 509 9.45 14.32 7.16
C VAL A 509 10.22 14.13 5.87
N THR A 510 10.24 12.90 5.38
CA THR A 510 10.94 12.54 4.15
C THR A 510 10.03 11.71 3.23
N GLY A 511 10.39 11.61 1.94
CA GLY A 511 9.63 10.82 0.97
C GLY A 511 8.40 11.56 0.43
N GLY A 512 7.38 10.81 0.07
CA GLY A 512 6.12 11.34 -0.50
C GLY A 512 6.15 11.39 -2.03
N ALA A 513 5.38 10.51 -2.67
CA ALA A 513 5.19 10.49 -4.13
C ALA A 513 3.85 11.10 -4.57
N ALA A 514 2.98 11.44 -3.61
CA ALA A 514 1.68 12.08 -3.82
C ALA A 514 1.51 13.25 -2.86
N ASP A 515 0.58 14.13 -3.13
CA ASP A 515 0.27 15.29 -2.28
C ASP A 515 0.00 14.86 -0.84
N GLN A 516 0.61 15.54 0.12
CA GLN A 516 0.55 15.22 1.53
C GLN A 516 -0.17 16.32 2.31
N SER A 517 -1.00 15.94 3.26
CA SER A 517 -1.62 16.86 4.20
C SER A 517 -1.08 16.59 5.61
N LEU A 518 -0.34 17.53 6.15
CA LEU A 518 0.17 17.49 7.51
C LEU A 518 -0.61 18.47 8.36
N THR A 519 -1.48 17.94 9.21
CA THR A 519 -2.23 18.77 10.15
C THR A 519 -1.66 18.56 11.53
N THR A 520 -1.21 19.63 12.14
CA THR A 520 -0.78 19.62 13.53
C THR A 520 -1.94 20.02 14.40
N GLY A 521 -2.18 19.31 15.48
CA GLY A 521 -3.17 19.70 16.48
C GLY A 521 -2.86 21.09 17.06
N THR A 522 -3.81 21.70 17.74
CA THR A 522 -3.70 23.06 18.32
C THR A 522 -2.54 23.26 19.29
N THR A 523 -1.83 22.19 19.61
CA THR A 523 -0.76 22.16 20.62
C THR A 523 0.52 21.50 20.13
N PHE A 524 0.76 21.48 18.82
CA PHE A 524 2.00 20.95 18.22
C PHE A 524 3.24 21.67 18.77
N ASN A 525 4.12 20.95 19.41
CA ASN A 525 5.25 21.51 20.18
C ASN A 525 6.62 21.35 19.51
N ASN A 526 6.73 20.80 18.29
CA ASN A 526 8.01 20.76 17.61
C ASN A 526 8.47 22.17 17.26
N THR A 527 9.59 22.57 17.82
CA THR A 527 10.23 23.86 17.51
C THR A 527 10.84 23.86 16.11
N THR A 528 11.17 22.69 15.58
CA THR A 528 11.72 22.50 14.23
C THR A 528 10.91 21.47 13.48
N VAL A 529 10.44 21.83 12.28
CA VAL A 529 9.80 20.93 11.31
C VAL A 529 10.56 21.02 10.00
N ASP A 530 11.23 19.94 9.65
CA ASP A 530 12.02 19.84 8.42
C ASP A 530 11.37 18.87 7.44
N MET A 531 10.77 19.42 6.38
CA MET A 531 10.14 18.69 5.28
C MET A 531 10.89 18.94 3.97
N SER A 532 12.12 19.49 4.04
CA SER A 532 12.91 19.88 2.86
C SER A 532 13.25 18.74 1.91
N ALA A 533 13.14 17.49 2.37
CA ALA A 533 13.34 16.30 1.54
C ALA A 533 12.06 15.80 0.86
N VAL A 534 10.91 16.42 1.09
CA VAL A 534 9.62 16.04 0.45
C VAL A 534 9.50 16.75 -0.89
N ALA A 535 9.27 15.98 -1.95
CA ALA A 535 9.16 16.51 -3.32
C ALA A 535 7.72 16.70 -3.80
N SER A 536 6.74 16.12 -3.10
CA SER A 536 5.31 16.31 -3.40
C SER A 536 4.76 17.52 -2.66
N ASN A 537 3.58 18.00 -3.11
CA ASN A 537 2.92 19.13 -2.48
C ASN A 537 2.56 18.81 -1.02
N ILE A 538 2.81 19.77 -0.14
CA ILE A 538 2.50 19.68 1.29
C ILE A 538 1.44 20.71 1.62
N THR A 539 0.42 20.31 2.38
CA THR A 539 -0.42 21.25 3.13
C THR A 539 -0.11 21.07 4.60
N PHE A 540 0.44 22.10 5.23
CA PHE A 540 0.85 22.07 6.63
C PHE A 540 0.21 23.19 7.43
N THR A 541 -0.41 22.83 8.56
CA THR A 541 -1.00 23.81 9.50
C THR A 541 -0.15 23.84 10.77
N MET A 542 0.41 25.01 11.06
CA MET A 542 1.27 25.23 12.22
C MET A 542 0.47 25.35 13.53
N GLY A 543 1.07 24.93 14.63
CA GLY A 543 0.55 25.16 15.98
C GLY A 543 0.90 26.55 16.54
N THR A 544 0.35 26.88 17.72
CA THR A 544 0.47 28.22 18.35
C THR A 544 1.74 28.39 19.20
N LEU A 545 2.81 27.66 18.93
CA LEU A 545 4.09 27.81 19.61
C LEU A 545 4.65 29.23 19.54
N ALA A 546 5.30 29.64 20.62
CA ALA A 546 5.95 30.95 20.70
C ALA A 546 7.06 31.11 19.65
N THR A 547 7.80 30.03 19.36
CA THR A 547 8.84 30.00 18.32
C THR A 547 8.76 28.69 17.54
N GLN A 548 8.84 28.74 16.20
CA GLN A 548 8.86 27.54 15.37
C GLN A 548 9.59 27.80 14.05
N THR A 549 10.40 26.82 13.64
CA THR A 549 11.06 26.80 12.32
C THR A 549 10.44 25.72 11.46
N VAL A 550 10.02 26.09 10.24
CA VAL A 550 9.44 25.16 9.25
C VAL A 550 10.19 25.31 7.93
N LYS A 551 10.57 24.18 7.34
CA LYS A 551 11.11 24.14 5.98
C LYS A 551 10.31 23.14 5.16
N THR A 552 9.94 23.52 3.94
CA THR A 552 9.33 22.62 2.96
C THR A 552 10.28 22.30 1.81
N GLY A 553 9.88 21.45 0.89
CA GLY A 553 10.74 20.89 -0.13
C GLY A 553 10.59 21.50 -1.51
N SER A 554 10.30 20.66 -2.51
CA SER A 554 10.19 21.10 -3.90
C SER A 554 8.79 20.86 -4.49
N GLY A 555 7.79 20.62 -3.69
CA GLY A 555 6.38 20.62 -4.07
C GLY A 555 5.82 22.03 -4.20
N ALA A 556 4.62 22.18 -4.75
CA ALA A 556 3.85 23.40 -4.59
C ALA A 556 3.13 23.36 -3.23
N ASP A 557 3.74 23.97 -2.23
CA ASP A 557 3.39 23.78 -0.83
C ASP A 557 2.42 24.87 -0.32
N THR A 558 1.61 24.50 0.68
CA THR A 558 0.72 25.44 1.37
C THR A 558 0.93 25.36 2.87
N ILE A 559 1.45 26.43 3.46
CA ILE A 559 1.69 26.53 4.89
C ILE A 559 0.68 27.49 5.53
N ASN A 560 -0.10 26.99 6.48
CA ASN A 560 -0.99 27.81 7.29
C ASN A 560 -0.27 28.21 8.59
N ALA A 561 0.26 29.43 8.64
CA ALA A 561 1.02 29.93 9.78
C ALA A 561 0.10 30.33 10.94
N ALA A 562 0.47 29.92 12.15
CA ALA A 562 -0.18 30.34 13.39
C ALA A 562 0.55 31.51 14.05
N ALA A 563 -0.01 32.03 15.15
CA ALA A 563 0.61 33.08 15.96
C ALA A 563 1.95 32.62 16.58
N GLY A 564 2.82 33.56 16.88
CA GLY A 564 4.15 33.38 17.47
C GLY A 564 5.27 33.72 16.50
N SER A 565 6.52 33.63 16.95
CA SER A 565 7.69 33.87 16.13
C SER A 565 7.95 32.70 15.19
N LYS A 566 7.87 32.91 13.88
CA LYS A 566 7.99 31.88 12.86
C LYS A 566 9.16 32.13 11.93
N THR A 567 9.92 31.07 11.67
CA THR A 567 10.90 31.03 10.57
C THR A 567 10.40 30.00 9.56
N ILE A 568 10.04 30.47 8.38
CA ILE A 568 9.43 29.64 7.33
C ILE A 568 10.26 29.79 6.06
N ASP A 569 10.62 28.65 5.48
CA ASP A 569 11.35 28.52 4.22
C ASP A 569 10.59 27.52 3.33
N LEU A 570 9.96 28.02 2.24
CA LEU A 570 9.02 27.23 1.44
C LEU A 570 9.70 26.37 0.36
N GLY A 571 10.98 26.65 0.07
CA GLY A 571 11.78 25.78 -0.81
C GLY A 571 11.70 26.13 -2.28
N ALA A 572 11.12 25.29 -3.12
CA ALA A 572 11.09 25.51 -4.56
C ALA A 572 9.75 25.11 -5.18
N ASN A 573 9.37 25.71 -6.26
CA ASN A 573 8.09 25.75 -6.97
C ASN A 573 7.12 26.80 -6.37
N ASP A 574 5.92 26.88 -6.94
CA ASP A 574 4.94 27.93 -6.64
C ASP A 574 4.23 27.64 -5.31
N ASP A 575 4.72 28.22 -4.25
CA ASP A 575 4.26 27.99 -2.89
C ASP A 575 3.26 29.02 -2.38
N THR A 576 2.53 28.67 -1.33
CA THR A 576 1.59 29.59 -0.66
C THR A 576 1.81 29.59 0.85
N LEU A 577 2.15 30.76 1.39
CA LEU A 577 2.11 31.02 2.82
C LEU A 577 0.82 31.73 3.19
N VAL A 578 -0.04 31.06 3.94
CA VAL A 578 -1.27 31.66 4.50
C VAL A 578 -0.99 32.13 5.92
N THR A 579 -1.20 33.40 6.20
CA THR A 579 -0.98 33.97 7.53
C THR A 579 -2.14 34.88 7.93
N GLY A 580 -2.60 34.78 9.17
CA GLY A 580 -3.62 35.64 9.72
C GLY A 580 -3.01 36.91 10.40
N THR A 581 -3.88 37.73 11.00
CA THR A 581 -3.51 38.95 11.77
C THR A 581 -2.45 38.69 12.87
N ALA A 582 -2.39 37.46 13.38
CA ALA A 582 -1.45 37.10 14.43
C ALA A 582 -0.08 36.63 13.89
N GLY A 583 0.03 36.33 12.60
CA GLY A 583 1.27 35.85 11.95
C GLY A 583 2.14 36.97 11.39
N ILE A 584 1.53 37.91 10.61
CA ILE A 584 2.20 39.12 10.15
C ILE A 584 1.63 40.30 10.96
N GLY A 585 2.31 40.82 11.91
CA GLY A 585 1.86 42.07 12.49
C GLY A 585 1.84 42.13 14.02
N ASN A 586 2.12 41.04 14.69
CA ASN A 586 2.32 41.06 16.14
C ASN A 586 3.83 41.14 16.52
N ALA A 587 4.65 41.48 15.55
CA ALA A 587 6.09 41.33 15.51
C ALA A 587 6.87 42.39 16.30
N VAL A 588 6.33 43.02 17.34
CA VAL A 588 7.11 43.98 18.13
C VAL A 588 8.12 43.28 19.07
N ALA A 589 8.05 41.95 19.20
CA ALA A 589 8.94 41.21 20.09
C ALA A 589 9.57 39.97 19.47
N ASN A 590 9.20 39.55 18.26
CA ASN A 590 9.53 38.24 17.68
C ASN A 590 10.32 38.41 16.39
N VAL A 591 11.32 37.59 16.19
CA VAL A 591 12.12 37.54 14.97
C VAL A 591 11.43 36.56 14.00
N ASP A 592 10.50 37.09 13.20
CA ASP A 592 9.93 36.30 12.11
C ASP A 592 10.84 36.31 10.88
N SER A 593 10.75 35.29 10.04
CA SER A 593 11.39 35.24 8.73
C SER A 593 10.56 34.37 7.80
N PHE A 594 10.05 34.96 6.72
CA PHE A 594 9.24 34.29 5.71
C PHE A 594 9.96 34.35 4.37
N ASN A 595 10.38 33.20 3.89
CA ASN A 595 11.07 33.05 2.63
C ASN A 595 10.21 32.21 1.68
N GLY A 596 9.79 32.76 0.53
CA GLY A 596 9.09 32.05 -0.53
C GLY A 596 9.97 30.98 -1.16
N GLY A 597 11.21 31.31 -1.46
CA GLY A 597 12.16 30.40 -2.08
C GLY A 597 12.35 30.64 -3.57
N ASP A 598 12.44 29.55 -4.33
CA ASP A 598 12.51 29.55 -5.79
C ASP A 598 11.11 29.26 -6.38
N GLY A 599 10.46 30.19 -7.04
CA GLY A 599 9.13 29.96 -7.61
C GLY A 599 8.38 31.24 -7.92
N ALA A 600 7.07 31.11 -8.09
CA ALA A 600 6.14 32.24 -8.14
C ALA A 600 5.23 32.19 -6.87
N ASP A 601 5.82 32.55 -5.75
CA ASP A 601 5.29 32.31 -4.45
C ASP A 601 4.23 33.34 -4.02
N THR A 602 3.26 32.87 -3.25
CA THR A 602 2.13 33.68 -2.77
C THR A 602 2.18 33.86 -1.26
N LEU A 603 2.28 35.11 -0.83
CA LEU A 603 1.99 35.49 0.54
C LEU A 603 0.50 35.85 0.65
N HIS A 604 -0.29 34.99 1.26
CA HIS A 604 -1.72 35.19 1.48
C HIS A 604 -1.98 35.67 2.91
N VAL A 605 -2.39 36.92 3.06
CA VAL A 605 -2.69 37.52 4.36
C VAL A 605 -4.19 37.58 4.56
N THR A 606 -4.68 36.75 5.51
CA THR A 606 -6.09 36.74 5.94
C THR A 606 -6.28 37.66 7.14
N GLY A 607 -6.99 38.76 6.94
CA GLY A 607 -7.22 39.77 7.98
C GLY A 607 -6.29 40.96 7.91
N THR A 608 -6.48 41.95 8.82
CA THR A 608 -5.74 43.23 8.82
C THR A 608 -4.40 43.11 9.55
N PHE A 609 -3.36 43.75 9.06
CA PHE A 609 -2.03 43.76 9.65
C PHE A 609 -1.42 45.16 9.79
N THR A 610 -0.34 45.26 10.58
CA THR A 610 0.36 46.55 10.79
C THR A 610 1.33 46.83 9.62
N ASP A 611 1.07 47.90 8.87
CA ASP A 611 1.93 48.33 7.77
C ASP A 611 3.13 49.14 8.29
N SER A 612 4.27 48.42 8.54
CA SER A 612 5.55 49.05 8.91
C SER A 612 6.73 48.25 8.37
N GLY A 613 7.82 48.93 8.05
CA GLY A 613 9.04 48.28 7.56
C GLY A 613 9.69 47.32 8.57
N THR A 614 9.43 47.50 9.87
CA THR A 614 9.89 46.56 10.89
C THR A 614 9.08 45.25 10.82
N VAL A 615 7.79 45.31 10.57
CA VAL A 615 6.89 44.18 10.46
C VAL A 615 7.05 43.46 9.14
N LEU A 616 7.03 44.20 8.04
CA LEU A 616 7.04 43.62 6.68
C LEU A 616 8.43 43.30 6.14
N GLY A 617 9.49 43.73 6.83
CA GLY A 617 10.88 43.44 6.48
C GLY A 617 11.31 41.98 6.72
N VAL A 618 10.43 41.17 7.30
CA VAL A 618 10.67 39.72 7.50
C VAL A 618 10.35 38.85 6.27
N VAL A 619 9.72 39.46 5.26
CA VAL A 619 9.26 38.79 4.03
C VAL A 619 10.33 38.89 2.94
N SER A 620 10.61 37.80 2.26
CA SER A 620 11.56 37.72 1.14
C SER A 620 11.11 36.68 0.11
N ASN A 621 11.45 36.90 -1.16
CA ASN A 621 11.23 35.94 -2.27
C ASN A 621 9.76 35.53 -2.44
N PHE A 622 8.85 36.50 -2.46
CA PHE A 622 7.45 36.32 -2.86
C PHE A 622 7.14 37.20 -4.06
N GLU A 623 6.45 36.65 -5.05
CA GLU A 623 6.02 37.32 -6.28
C GLU A 623 4.57 37.78 -6.23
N THR A 624 3.75 37.14 -5.43
CA THR A 624 2.32 37.49 -5.27
C THR A 624 1.99 37.81 -3.82
N LEU A 625 1.33 38.95 -3.63
CA LEU A 625 0.69 39.30 -2.36
C LEU A 625 -0.82 39.17 -2.51
N ARG A 626 -1.44 38.24 -1.78
CA ARG A 626 -2.89 38.09 -1.70
C ARG A 626 -3.40 38.68 -0.40
N LEU A 627 -4.35 39.60 -0.51
CA LEU A 627 -4.94 40.33 0.61
C LEU A 627 -6.42 39.94 0.75
N ASP A 628 -6.75 39.40 1.91
CA ASP A 628 -8.10 39.01 2.32
C ASP A 628 -8.37 39.59 3.73
N PRO A 629 -8.44 40.88 3.90
CA PRO A 629 -8.66 41.51 5.19
C PRO A 629 -10.16 41.61 5.52
N ALA A 630 -10.52 41.42 6.78
CA ALA A 630 -11.89 41.58 7.27
C ALA A 630 -12.38 43.07 7.31
N GLY A 631 -11.73 43.98 6.58
CA GLY A 631 -12.05 45.43 6.57
C GLY A 631 -10.98 46.26 5.87
N THR A 632 -10.88 47.55 6.22
CA THR A 632 -9.92 48.45 5.57
C THR A 632 -8.47 48.11 5.89
N GLN A 633 -7.65 47.96 4.84
CA GLN A 633 -6.20 47.67 4.92
C GLN A 633 -5.43 48.63 4.00
N ALA A 634 -4.42 49.28 4.57
CA ALA A 634 -3.40 49.97 3.78
C ALA A 634 -2.10 49.12 3.80
N VAL A 635 -1.44 49.02 2.67
CA VAL A 635 -0.14 48.38 2.52
C VAL A 635 0.81 49.26 1.73
N THR A 636 1.97 49.58 2.29
CA THR A 636 3.03 50.34 1.64
C THR A 636 4.09 49.39 1.14
N MET A 637 4.17 49.14 -0.16
CA MET A 637 5.03 48.12 -0.76
C MET A 637 6.52 48.37 -0.46
N SER A 638 6.94 49.59 -0.27
CA SER A 638 8.32 49.92 0.15
C SER A 638 8.66 49.45 1.58
N ASN A 639 7.68 49.05 2.39
CA ASN A 639 7.88 48.47 3.71
C ASN A 639 8.30 47.00 3.67
N PHE A 640 8.10 46.33 2.55
CA PHE A 640 8.68 44.99 2.28
C PHE A 640 10.15 45.13 1.86
N ILE A 641 10.99 45.61 2.74
CA ILE A 641 12.38 46.04 2.45
C ILE A 641 13.28 44.93 1.94
N ASN A 642 12.94 43.65 2.25
CA ASN A 642 13.67 42.48 1.81
C ASN A 642 12.96 41.72 0.68
N ASN A 643 11.80 42.20 0.19
CA ASN A 643 11.03 41.59 -0.89
C ASN A 643 10.72 42.59 -2.01
N ALA A 644 11.67 42.78 -2.89
CA ALA A 644 11.47 43.59 -4.09
C ALA A 644 10.80 42.82 -5.26
N GLY A 645 10.50 41.53 -5.05
CA GLY A 645 10.05 40.60 -6.08
C GLY A 645 8.57 40.63 -6.44
N PHE A 646 7.75 41.36 -5.70
CA PHE A 646 6.31 41.40 -6.00
C PHE A 646 6.01 41.88 -7.42
N THR A 647 5.29 41.07 -8.18
CA THR A 647 4.78 41.34 -9.53
C THR A 647 3.27 41.47 -9.60
N LYS A 648 2.57 40.87 -8.61
CA LYS A 648 1.12 40.76 -8.57
C LYS A 648 0.57 41.06 -7.18
N ILE A 649 -0.55 41.74 -7.14
CA ILE A 649 -1.44 41.83 -5.98
C ILE A 649 -2.77 41.17 -6.32
N ILE A 650 -3.26 40.35 -5.42
CA ILE A 650 -4.62 39.81 -5.46
C ILE A 650 -5.42 40.45 -4.34
N VAL A 651 -6.54 40.99 -4.67
CA VAL A 651 -7.52 41.51 -3.70
C VAL A 651 -8.68 40.54 -3.66
N ASP A 652 -8.90 39.98 -2.47
CA ASP A 652 -9.98 39.08 -2.13
C ASP A 652 -10.99 39.77 -1.20
N ASP A 653 -11.92 39.06 -0.56
CA ASP A 653 -13.01 39.62 0.25
C ASP A 653 -12.50 40.53 1.38
N ALA A 654 -12.79 41.83 1.28
CA ALA A 654 -12.49 42.83 2.29
C ALA A 654 -13.73 43.24 3.13
N GLY A 655 -14.85 42.52 2.99
CA GLY A 655 -16.07 42.82 3.75
C GLY A 655 -16.61 44.28 3.55
N GLY A 656 -16.43 44.85 2.35
CA GLY A 656 -16.83 46.22 2.03
C GLY A 656 -15.84 47.32 2.48
N GLY A 657 -14.61 46.93 2.84
CA GLY A 657 -13.54 47.85 3.26
C GLY A 657 -12.81 48.57 2.11
N THR A 658 -11.73 49.26 2.46
CA THR A 658 -10.82 49.91 1.48
C THR A 658 -9.46 49.25 1.51
N ILE A 659 -9.04 48.72 0.38
CA ILE A 659 -7.66 48.21 0.19
C ILE A 659 -6.84 49.32 -0.48
N THR A 660 -5.80 49.79 0.20
CA THR A 660 -4.88 50.79 -0.32
C THR A 660 -3.48 50.22 -0.51
N VAL A 661 -3.05 50.17 -1.75
CA VAL A 661 -1.67 49.79 -2.14
C VAL A 661 -0.90 51.07 -2.44
N ASN A 662 0.10 51.35 -1.62
CA ASN A 662 0.98 52.49 -1.76
C ASN A 662 2.38 52.09 -2.22
N ASN A 663 3.04 52.97 -2.97
CA ASN A 663 4.44 52.82 -3.37
C ASN A 663 4.73 51.51 -4.15
N ALA A 664 3.79 51.13 -5.03
CA ALA A 664 3.99 49.98 -5.91
C ALA A 664 5.19 50.24 -6.85
N SER A 665 6.13 49.29 -6.91
CA SER A 665 7.25 49.38 -7.85
C SER A 665 6.78 49.16 -9.30
N SER A 666 7.64 49.46 -10.26
CA SER A 666 7.31 49.19 -11.67
C SER A 666 7.16 47.69 -12.00
N SER A 667 7.78 46.82 -11.21
CA SER A 667 7.63 45.36 -11.37
C SER A 667 6.26 44.85 -10.89
N LEU A 668 5.66 45.53 -9.93
CA LEU A 668 4.31 45.24 -9.45
C LEU A 668 3.27 45.81 -10.41
N ASN A 669 2.98 45.09 -11.47
CA ASN A 669 2.19 45.56 -12.60
C ASN A 669 0.88 44.78 -12.82
N THR A 670 0.51 43.87 -11.92
CA THR A 670 -0.73 43.11 -12.01
C THR A 670 -1.55 43.24 -10.73
N LEU A 671 -2.80 43.69 -10.91
CA LEU A 671 -3.85 43.71 -9.90
C LEU A 671 -4.92 42.69 -10.27
N ARG A 672 -5.10 41.66 -9.46
CA ARG A 672 -6.18 40.69 -9.66
C ARG A 672 -7.31 40.96 -8.67
N LEU A 673 -8.54 40.89 -9.18
CA LEU A 673 -9.78 40.96 -8.41
C LEU A 673 -10.35 39.53 -8.34
N GLU A 674 -10.48 39.01 -7.13
CA GLU A 674 -10.99 37.63 -6.86
C GLU A 674 -12.46 37.69 -6.38
N ASP A 675 -13.06 36.52 -6.15
CA ASP A 675 -14.42 36.35 -5.64
C ASP A 675 -14.58 37.05 -4.26
N GLY A 676 -15.69 37.72 -4.06
CA GLY A 676 -15.95 38.37 -2.79
C GLY A 676 -15.64 39.85 -2.75
N VAL A 677 -15.08 40.44 -3.80
CA VAL A 677 -14.87 41.90 -3.91
C VAL A 677 -16.22 42.60 -4.15
N ALA A 678 -17.13 42.49 -3.16
CA ALA A 678 -18.47 43.09 -3.22
C ALA A 678 -18.55 44.28 -2.30
N GLY A 679 -18.53 45.49 -2.92
CA GLY A 679 -18.63 46.76 -2.22
C GLY A 679 -17.29 47.37 -1.77
N GLU A 680 -16.16 46.78 -2.15
CA GLU A 680 -14.81 47.27 -1.84
C GLU A 680 -14.41 48.50 -2.63
N THR A 681 -13.50 49.25 -2.01
CA THR A 681 -12.74 50.30 -2.67
C THR A 681 -11.28 49.88 -2.78
N VAL A 682 -10.75 49.83 -3.99
CA VAL A 682 -9.34 49.54 -4.24
C VAL A 682 -8.61 50.80 -4.69
N VAL A 683 -7.54 51.14 -3.97
CA VAL A 683 -6.65 52.25 -4.30
C VAL A 683 -5.27 51.68 -4.61
N PHE A 684 -4.78 51.92 -5.82
CA PHE A 684 -3.45 51.51 -6.27
C PHE A 684 -2.61 52.74 -6.64
N GLY A 685 -1.46 52.91 -5.98
CA GLY A 685 -0.58 54.05 -6.18
C GLY A 685 0.89 53.61 -6.38
N ARG A 686 1.52 54.18 -7.41
CA ARG A 686 2.94 53.94 -7.74
C ARG A 686 3.90 54.63 -6.81
N LEU A 687 5.09 54.06 -6.67
CA LEU A 687 6.24 54.70 -6.03
C LEU A 687 6.82 55.83 -6.92
N VAL A 688 6.86 55.56 -8.21
CA VAL A 688 7.35 56.53 -9.20
C VAL A 688 6.32 56.69 -10.30
N ASP A 689 5.90 57.91 -10.54
CA ASP A 689 5.00 58.28 -11.61
C ASP A 689 5.82 58.54 -12.88
N THR A 690 5.59 57.76 -13.94
CA THR A 690 6.24 57.89 -15.24
C THR A 690 5.17 58.07 -16.32
N ALA A 691 5.52 58.55 -17.50
CA ALA A 691 4.58 58.81 -18.56
C ALA A 691 4.01 57.56 -19.29
N ASP A 692 4.39 56.38 -18.87
CA ASP A 692 4.02 55.09 -19.48
C ASP A 692 3.84 53.95 -18.46
N ASN A 693 3.44 54.29 -17.24
CA ASN A 693 3.08 53.23 -16.24
C ASN A 693 1.95 52.37 -16.77
N THR A 694 2.10 51.08 -16.62
CA THR A 694 1.14 50.07 -17.11
C THR A 694 0.68 49.18 -15.99
N LEU A 695 -0.63 49.05 -15.84
CA LEU A 695 -1.28 48.14 -14.90
C LEU A 695 -2.15 47.13 -15.66
N ALA A 696 -1.89 45.85 -15.43
CA ALA A 696 -2.81 44.79 -15.82
C ALA A 696 -3.84 44.56 -14.70
N ILE A 697 -5.13 44.59 -15.05
CA ILE A 697 -6.23 44.23 -14.16
C ILE A 697 -6.79 42.91 -14.62
N ASP A 698 -6.69 41.87 -13.79
CA ASP A 698 -7.11 40.49 -14.09
C ASP A 698 -8.33 40.16 -13.22
N SER A 699 -9.50 40.02 -13.82
CA SER A 699 -10.73 39.62 -13.11
C SER A 699 -10.94 38.11 -13.22
N ARG A 700 -11.18 37.44 -12.09
CA ARG A 700 -11.31 35.99 -11.99
C ARG A 700 -12.55 35.55 -11.23
N THR A 701 -13.60 36.35 -11.23
CA THR A 701 -14.77 36.08 -10.40
C THR A 701 -16.04 35.97 -11.22
N ALA A 702 -17.01 35.19 -10.71
CA ALA A 702 -18.33 35.05 -11.34
C ALA A 702 -19.13 36.38 -11.30
N THR A 703 -18.89 37.28 -10.33
CA THR A 703 -19.51 38.60 -10.22
C THR A 703 -18.70 39.51 -9.26
N ALA A 704 -17.68 40.18 -9.75
CA ALA A 704 -16.98 41.18 -8.95
C ALA A 704 -17.69 42.55 -9.03
N THR A 705 -18.08 43.09 -7.88
CA THR A 705 -18.69 44.43 -7.81
C THR A 705 -17.87 45.37 -6.94
N ALA A 706 -16.82 45.99 -7.48
CA ALA A 706 -16.06 47.01 -6.75
C ALA A 706 -16.83 48.32 -6.70
N THR A 707 -16.94 48.93 -5.51
CA THR A 707 -17.58 50.26 -5.36
C THR A 707 -16.70 51.32 -6.00
N ALA A 708 -15.38 51.28 -5.82
CA ALA A 708 -14.47 52.21 -6.44
C ALA A 708 -13.09 51.61 -6.72
N LEU A 709 -12.51 51.97 -7.86
CA LEU A 709 -11.13 51.67 -8.23
C LEU A 709 -10.39 53.00 -8.49
N THR A 710 -9.34 53.29 -7.71
CA THR A 710 -8.49 54.46 -7.89
C THR A 710 -7.10 54.06 -8.36
N ILE A 711 -6.69 54.50 -9.55
CA ILE A 711 -5.44 54.13 -10.24
C ILE A 711 -4.76 55.41 -10.82
N ASN A 712 -4.43 56.33 -9.97
CA ASN A 712 -4.05 57.66 -10.40
C ASN A 712 -2.77 57.74 -11.23
N ASN A 713 -1.77 56.94 -11.00
CA ASN A 713 -0.49 57.01 -11.72
C ASN A 713 -0.36 55.98 -12.83
N GLU A 714 -1.47 55.59 -13.49
CA GLU A 714 -1.45 54.63 -14.57
C GLU A 714 -1.87 55.27 -15.89
N GLU A 715 -0.99 55.28 -16.88
CA GLU A 715 -1.23 55.73 -18.22
C GLU A 715 -1.91 54.68 -19.08
N ILE A 716 -1.55 53.41 -18.87
CA ILE A 716 -2.07 52.27 -19.62
C ILE A 716 -2.68 51.27 -18.67
N VAL A 717 -3.95 50.96 -18.90
CA VAL A 717 -4.62 49.85 -18.18
C VAL A 717 -5.00 48.78 -19.17
N ASN A 718 -4.55 47.53 -18.89
CA ASN A 718 -4.92 46.35 -19.61
C ASN A 718 -5.86 45.50 -18.74
N TYR A 719 -7.15 45.56 -19.00
CA TYR A 719 -8.14 44.75 -18.33
C TYR A 719 -8.32 43.41 -19.05
N SER A 720 -8.41 42.34 -18.28
CA SER A 720 -8.71 40.99 -18.79
C SER A 720 -9.65 40.22 -17.87
N SER A 721 -10.59 39.47 -18.45
CA SER A 721 -11.38 38.43 -17.77
C SER A 721 -11.03 37.05 -18.33
N ASN A 722 -11.14 36.01 -17.51
CA ASN A 722 -10.72 34.65 -17.93
C ASN A 722 -11.86 33.85 -18.58
N ALA A 723 -13.06 33.91 -18.02
CA ALA A 723 -14.22 33.15 -18.45
C ALA A 723 -15.43 34.04 -18.67
N ALA A 724 -16.44 33.56 -19.41
CA ALA A 724 -17.69 34.30 -19.65
C ALA A 724 -18.52 34.57 -18.38
N ALA A 725 -18.20 33.88 -17.28
CA ALA A 725 -18.83 34.09 -15.99
C ALA A 725 -18.04 35.08 -15.08
N ASP A 726 -16.88 35.58 -15.54
CA ASP A 726 -16.02 36.50 -14.77
C ASP A 726 -16.46 37.98 -15.00
N ASP A 727 -17.74 38.26 -14.75
CA ASP A 727 -18.30 39.59 -14.94
C ASP A 727 -17.83 40.56 -13.86
N THR A 728 -17.43 41.77 -14.28
CA THR A 728 -16.92 42.79 -13.36
C THR A 728 -17.74 44.09 -13.48
N THR A 729 -18.30 44.53 -12.36
CA THR A 729 -18.92 45.82 -12.26
C THR A 729 -18.08 46.75 -11.38
N ILE A 730 -17.64 47.90 -11.91
CA ILE A 730 -16.93 48.90 -11.15
C ILE A 730 -17.81 50.18 -11.15
N THR A 731 -18.32 50.54 -9.97
CA THR A 731 -19.22 51.70 -9.89
C THR A 731 -18.48 53.00 -10.21
N THR A 732 -17.27 53.20 -9.73
CA THR A 732 -16.49 54.40 -9.97
C THR A 732 -15.02 54.06 -10.25
N VAL A 733 -14.52 54.47 -11.40
CA VAL A 733 -13.07 54.45 -11.69
C VAL A 733 -12.53 55.89 -11.57
N THR A 734 -11.44 56.07 -10.84
CA THR A 734 -10.74 57.36 -10.71
C THR A 734 -9.32 57.21 -11.24
N SER A 735 -8.99 57.99 -12.28
CA SER A 735 -7.64 58.05 -12.82
C SER A 735 -7.34 59.43 -13.43
N ALA A 736 -6.27 60.04 -12.98
CA ALA A 736 -5.84 61.36 -13.48
C ALA A 736 -4.96 61.24 -14.75
N ASP A 737 -4.23 60.16 -14.90
CA ASP A 737 -3.17 59.95 -15.90
C ASP A 737 -3.51 58.98 -17.02
N LEU A 738 -4.64 58.28 -16.93
CA LEU A 738 -5.06 57.26 -17.90
C LEU A 738 -5.19 57.84 -19.31
N THR A 739 -4.42 57.29 -20.23
CA THR A 739 -4.43 57.62 -21.66
C THR A 739 -5.01 56.50 -22.52
N THR A 740 -4.85 55.24 -22.06
CA THR A 740 -5.24 54.05 -22.82
C THR A 740 -5.88 53.00 -21.90
N LEU A 741 -7.05 52.52 -22.28
CA LEU A 741 -7.73 51.37 -21.65
C LEU A 741 -7.94 50.29 -22.70
N ASN A 742 -7.21 49.16 -22.56
CA ASN A 742 -7.38 47.99 -23.38
C ASN A 742 -8.22 46.98 -22.63
N ILE A 743 -9.22 46.36 -23.29
CA ILE A 743 -10.15 45.42 -22.66
C ILE A 743 -10.17 44.14 -23.47
N SER A 744 -10.04 43.03 -22.76
CA SER A 744 -9.99 41.70 -23.38
C SER A 744 -10.67 40.64 -22.48
N GLY A 745 -10.95 39.45 -23.05
CA GLY A 745 -11.54 38.33 -22.33
C GLY A 745 -13.01 38.12 -22.64
N ALA A 746 -13.63 37.16 -21.93
CA ALA A 746 -14.96 36.67 -22.20
C ALA A 746 -16.04 37.16 -21.22
N GLY A 747 -15.66 37.62 -20.03
CA GLY A 747 -16.58 38.20 -19.05
C GLY A 747 -16.90 39.66 -19.35
N ASP A 748 -18.02 40.16 -18.84
CA ASP A 748 -18.48 41.53 -19.03
C ASP A 748 -17.71 42.51 -18.14
N LEU A 749 -17.40 43.69 -18.69
CA LEU A 749 -16.91 44.85 -17.91
C LEU A 749 -17.90 45.99 -17.95
N LEU A 750 -18.46 46.36 -16.78
CA LEU A 750 -19.35 47.45 -16.59
C LEU A 750 -18.72 48.51 -15.69
N ILE A 751 -18.40 49.70 -16.28
CA ILE A 751 -17.99 50.89 -15.53
C ILE A 751 -19.20 51.84 -15.48
N THR A 752 -19.93 51.79 -14.33
CA THR A 752 -21.25 52.42 -14.20
C THR A 752 -21.22 53.93 -14.27
N ASN A 753 -20.23 54.59 -13.67
CA ASN A 753 -20.09 56.04 -13.64
C ASN A 753 -18.98 56.50 -14.61
N ALA A 754 -19.03 57.77 -15.01
CA ALA A 754 -17.94 58.37 -15.77
C ALA A 754 -16.58 58.19 -15.04
N ILE A 755 -15.52 57.78 -15.79
CA ILE A 755 -14.17 57.74 -15.25
C ILE A 755 -13.76 59.09 -14.70
N ALA A 756 -13.65 59.19 -13.38
CA ALA A 756 -13.39 60.43 -12.67
C ALA A 756 -11.95 60.91 -12.92
N SER A 757 -11.75 62.22 -13.06
CA SER A 757 -10.45 62.89 -13.30
C SER A 757 -9.74 62.51 -14.61
N SER A 758 -10.34 61.69 -15.47
CA SER A 758 -9.77 61.15 -16.71
C SER A 758 -9.81 62.19 -17.87
N THR A 759 -9.08 63.29 -17.74
CA THR A 759 -9.06 64.32 -18.81
C THR A 759 -8.12 63.98 -19.97
N LYS A 760 -7.25 62.90 -19.84
CA LYS A 760 -6.21 62.52 -20.79
C LYS A 760 -6.55 61.26 -21.62
N LEU A 761 -7.65 60.57 -21.35
CA LEU A 761 -8.00 59.33 -22.01
C LEU A 761 -8.20 59.52 -23.51
N LYS A 762 -7.43 58.81 -24.33
CA LYS A 762 -7.39 58.88 -25.79
C LYS A 762 -7.88 57.63 -26.48
N THR A 763 -7.65 56.48 -25.84
CA THR A 763 -7.90 55.17 -26.46
C THR A 763 -8.70 54.29 -25.52
N VAL A 764 -9.81 53.74 -26.02
CA VAL A 764 -10.51 52.61 -25.41
C VAL A 764 -10.57 51.49 -26.46
N ASP A 765 -9.85 50.43 -26.26
CA ASP A 765 -9.78 49.32 -27.20
C ASP A 765 -10.36 48.03 -26.58
N ALA A 766 -11.58 47.67 -27.00
CA ALA A 766 -12.27 46.45 -26.63
C ALA A 766 -12.28 45.39 -27.75
N SER A 767 -11.46 45.58 -28.80
CA SER A 767 -11.44 44.67 -29.95
C SER A 767 -11.09 43.21 -29.60
N ALA A 768 -10.40 42.99 -28.50
CA ALA A 768 -10.04 41.67 -27.97
C ALA A 768 -11.05 41.11 -26.94
N SER A 769 -12.13 41.86 -26.60
CA SER A 769 -13.19 41.39 -25.73
C SER A 769 -14.22 40.57 -26.50
N THR A 770 -14.70 39.50 -25.89
CA THR A 770 -15.87 38.74 -26.37
C THR A 770 -17.08 38.88 -25.44
N GLY A 771 -16.89 39.47 -24.26
CA GLY A 771 -17.97 39.89 -23.34
C GLY A 771 -18.51 41.27 -23.61
N GLY A 772 -19.56 41.68 -22.87
CA GLY A 772 -20.14 43.04 -22.92
C GLY A 772 -19.19 44.08 -22.31
N VAL A 773 -19.14 45.25 -22.89
CA VAL A 773 -18.28 46.36 -22.36
C VAL A 773 -19.07 47.63 -22.30
N GLU A 774 -19.13 48.25 -21.09
CA GLU A 774 -19.70 49.57 -20.86
C GLU A 774 -18.66 50.50 -20.24
N VAL A 775 -18.33 51.59 -20.96
CA VAL A 775 -17.34 52.58 -20.50
C VAL A 775 -17.85 54.00 -20.71
N HIS A 776 -17.84 54.79 -19.65
CA HIS A 776 -18.20 56.20 -19.67
C HIS A 776 -16.94 57.06 -19.51
N ALA A 777 -16.51 57.71 -20.59
CA ALA A 777 -15.34 58.59 -20.66
C ALA A 777 -15.65 60.08 -20.79
N ASN A 778 -16.80 60.49 -20.27
CA ASN A 778 -17.35 61.89 -20.42
C ASN A 778 -16.43 62.99 -19.93
N ASN A 779 -15.48 62.70 -19.07
CA ASN A 779 -14.53 63.65 -18.49
C ASN A 779 -13.30 63.88 -19.41
N SER A 780 -13.11 63.09 -20.46
CA SER A 780 -11.98 63.32 -21.37
C SER A 780 -12.13 64.67 -22.10
N ALA A 781 -11.04 65.41 -22.14
CA ALA A 781 -10.94 66.71 -22.84
C ALA A 781 -10.22 66.61 -24.20
N VAL A 782 -9.76 65.43 -24.56
CA VAL A 782 -9.03 65.15 -25.81
C VAL A 782 -9.88 64.26 -26.73
N ALA A 783 -9.63 64.35 -28.05
CA ALA A 783 -10.27 63.44 -29.01
C ALA A 783 -9.87 61.97 -28.75
N MET A 784 -10.86 61.10 -28.71
CA MET A 784 -10.70 59.68 -28.40
C MET A 784 -10.95 58.77 -29.61
N THR A 785 -10.33 57.63 -29.58
CA THR A 785 -10.65 56.51 -30.43
C THR A 785 -11.18 55.37 -29.55
N ALA A 786 -12.41 54.91 -29.78
CA ALA A 786 -13.02 53.76 -29.15
C ALA A 786 -13.27 52.67 -30.18
N THR A 787 -12.73 51.49 -29.92
CA THR A 787 -12.91 50.30 -30.76
C THR A 787 -13.70 49.26 -29.99
N GLY A 788 -14.86 48.88 -30.55
CA GLY A 788 -15.74 47.86 -29.94
C GLY A 788 -15.27 46.44 -30.16
N ASN A 789 -15.92 45.50 -29.48
CA ASN A 789 -15.66 44.10 -29.60
C ASN A 789 -16.17 43.56 -30.97
N SER A 790 -15.47 42.58 -31.52
CA SER A 790 -15.81 41.93 -32.77
C SER A 790 -16.82 40.77 -32.65
N ALA A 791 -17.26 40.43 -31.41
CA ALA A 791 -18.14 39.32 -31.14
C ALA A 791 -19.61 39.70 -31.19
N SER A 792 -20.43 38.91 -31.86
CA SER A 792 -21.88 39.15 -32.00
C SER A 792 -22.69 38.96 -30.70
N ALA A 793 -22.03 38.59 -29.57
CA ALA A 793 -22.66 38.30 -28.29
C ALA A 793 -22.46 39.40 -27.22
N GLY A 794 -21.47 40.28 -27.37
CA GLY A 794 -21.20 41.35 -26.41
C GLY A 794 -21.73 42.70 -26.90
N VAL A 795 -22.34 43.47 -25.99
CA VAL A 795 -22.74 44.87 -26.26
C VAL A 795 -21.54 45.74 -25.95
N PHE A 796 -21.17 46.65 -26.89
CA PHE A 796 -20.21 47.71 -26.60
C PHE A 796 -20.95 49.03 -26.43
N GLU A 797 -20.97 49.54 -25.20
CA GLU A 797 -21.53 50.82 -24.84
C GLU A 797 -20.41 51.79 -24.44
N PHE A 798 -20.32 52.89 -25.19
CA PHE A 798 -19.28 53.87 -24.94
C PHE A 798 -19.85 55.29 -24.95
N THR A 799 -19.55 56.07 -23.92
CA THR A 799 -19.85 57.45 -23.85
C THR A 799 -18.56 58.28 -23.89
N GLY A 800 -18.37 59.06 -24.96
CA GLY A 800 -17.18 59.88 -25.18
C GLY A 800 -17.21 61.25 -24.45
N GLY A 801 -16.09 61.98 -24.56
CA GLY A 801 -15.85 63.23 -23.89
C GLY A 801 -16.39 64.47 -24.69
N SER A 802 -15.78 65.63 -24.44
CA SER A 802 -16.17 66.84 -25.04
C SER A 802 -15.53 67.14 -26.42
N ALA A 803 -14.56 66.45 -26.84
CA ALA A 803 -13.85 66.50 -28.11
C ALA A 803 -14.53 65.66 -29.22
N ALA A 804 -14.08 65.78 -30.44
CA ALA A 804 -14.60 64.93 -31.53
C ALA A 804 -14.00 63.51 -31.47
N ASP A 805 -14.83 62.55 -31.11
CA ASP A 805 -14.44 61.15 -30.90
C ASP A 805 -14.69 60.30 -32.14
N THR A 806 -13.87 59.28 -32.32
CA THR A 806 -14.02 58.24 -33.35
C THR A 806 -14.43 56.92 -32.68
N ILE A 807 -15.59 56.37 -33.07
CA ILE A 807 -16.08 55.09 -32.59
C ILE A 807 -16.11 54.09 -33.72
N THR A 808 -15.50 52.91 -33.51
CA THR A 808 -15.47 51.82 -34.49
C THR A 808 -16.06 50.60 -33.81
N GLY A 809 -17.08 49.98 -34.37
CA GLY A 809 -17.70 48.75 -33.81
C GLY A 809 -17.18 47.48 -34.49
#